data_7850f8d8e8eda2b53e35e033fcf6d580
#
_entry.id   7850f8d8e8eda2b53e35e033fcf6d580
#
_cell.length_a   1.000
_cell.length_b   1.000
_cell.length_c   1.000
_cell.angle_alpha   90.00
_cell.angle_beta   90.00
_cell.angle_gamma   90.00
#
_symmetry.space_group_name_H-M   'P 1'
#
loop_
_entity.id
_entity.type
_entity.pdbx_description
1 polymer ?
#
loop_
_entity_poly.entity_id
_entity_poly.type
_entity_poly.pdbx_seq_one_letter_code
_entity_poly.pdbx_strand_id
1 'polypeptide(L)'
;MSKRILNHPAENETGPKYWRSLGQVADTPEFKSWVAREFPEGASELDTETSRRSFMKYMAASAALAGLSLSACRREEKNLVPFSRGVEWSVPGKPVFYATSRPHRRGAQPLVVATHDGRPTKVEGNPIHPACAGKTDIHSQASLLDMYDPDRSRHFREDGKVVEEKGFTAALEAMVKGASDGSGIAFLTEHFTSPTFRRLRDELSAKMPKSLWAEYEPLGGEEARVANEAAFGMGMRAIPNLEKADAILSLDCDFLGFDEGSLEGIAAFSKRRSPEQEMNRLYVVENRYTTTGGMADHRLRVKAGMVANVARQLAEIIGNKTGDEGLKSVVAKFPQTPAFTADQGKWITEAAEDLIARKGKVLVLVGYRQPAAVQALVHSINAALGGLGTTVVGRKTSSKPVTTIADLAQGISGGNVKTVFVLGGNPAFNAPADLKFAKLLQNVTVIRHGLYEDETSVTLDGEKQHWAKWHVPAAHYLEAWGDGRASDNSIVSQQPMILPLHGGWSEIQLLNFLITGKKSEGLDLVQATFKQLARGIDTESWAKFLHDGYLAGSEAEREPLALNAASVAELAATYKSSEGFEVVFAPCAKVDDGRHANNGWLQELPDPITKQTWDNAALVSPATATKLGLHAKQGNGEFVFDNGAWLTVEVNGASLDIPALIIPGHADDSVTIAVGYGRTFDGRVGGRTGNYMSHGGWFAKIGGVGFNAYKLRTMAAHYIAGGAKVRKIDGKAYPIAITQEHGALEGRGADVIREATAETHKHEPGFAKDEHWLHAHGAMDAEAEKRDKKGYPIPQSAYSHPEFTDKHHQWGMAIDLSICTGCSACMIACQSENNIPVVGKEQVIEGREMHWIRMDRYFVSSMNAREDKTINIDEPRMVMQPMPCQHCENAPCETVCPVNATVHSDDGLNIMAYNRCIGTRYCANNCP
;
A
#
# COMPACT_ATOMS: atom_id res chain seq x y z
N MET A 1 27.24 5.72 -41.94
CA MET A 1 28.32 6.17 -41.03
C MET A 1 28.99 4.94 -40.46
N SER A 2 30.27 4.73 -40.71
CA SER A 2 31.01 3.56 -40.24
C SER A 2 31.13 3.63 -38.70
N LYS A 3 30.68 2.58 -38.03
CA LYS A 3 30.87 2.43 -36.57
C LYS A 3 32.39 2.37 -36.31
N ARG A 4 32.96 3.35 -35.62
CA ARG A 4 34.30 3.24 -35.08
C ARG A 4 34.29 2.15 -34.00
N ILE A 5 34.89 1.01 -34.35
CA ILE A 5 35.18 -0.02 -33.35
C ILE A 5 36.43 0.49 -32.62
N LEU A 6 36.29 0.90 -31.40
CA LEU A 6 37.41 1.14 -30.50
C LEU A 6 37.92 -0.23 -30.04
N ASN A 7 39.08 -0.63 -30.54
CA ASN A 7 39.78 -1.81 -30.02
C ASN A 7 40.26 -1.50 -28.61
N HIS A 8 39.77 -2.23 -27.61
CA HIS A 8 40.34 -2.20 -26.29
C HIS A 8 41.77 -2.78 -26.29
N PRO A 9 42.68 -2.25 -25.46
CA PRO A 9 43.99 -2.88 -25.25
C PRO A 9 43.83 -4.33 -24.84
N ALA A 10 44.76 -5.18 -25.23
CA ALA A 10 44.77 -6.60 -24.88
C ALA A 10 44.87 -6.76 -23.36
N GLU A 11 44.24 -7.79 -22.77
CA GLU A 11 44.16 -8.05 -21.31
C GLU A 11 45.50 -8.17 -20.61
N ASN A 12 46.60 -8.29 -21.34
CA ASN A 12 47.95 -8.52 -20.83
C ASN A 12 48.85 -7.26 -20.84
N GLU A 13 48.32 -6.08 -21.12
CA GLU A 13 49.12 -4.86 -21.07
C GLU A 13 49.21 -4.36 -19.61
N THR A 14 50.49 -4.20 -19.19
CA THR A 14 50.83 -3.66 -17.88
C THR A 14 50.74 -2.14 -17.86
N GLY A 15 50.05 -1.58 -16.88
CA GLY A 15 49.87 -0.11 -16.69
C GLY A 15 48.44 0.30 -16.45
N PRO A 16 48.18 1.57 -16.06
CA PRO A 16 46.82 2.06 -15.84
C PRO A 16 46.06 2.11 -17.16
N LYS A 17 44.90 1.44 -17.21
CA LYS A 17 44.05 1.38 -18.39
C LYS A 17 43.31 2.69 -18.69
N TYR A 18 43.22 3.57 -17.72
CA TYR A 18 42.53 4.87 -17.83
C TYR A 18 43.29 5.95 -17.05
N TRP A 19 43.31 7.17 -17.60
CA TRP A 19 43.89 8.34 -16.96
C TRP A 19 42.79 9.36 -16.65
N ARG A 20 42.90 10.04 -15.50
CA ARG A 20 41.93 11.03 -15.04
C ARG A 20 42.23 12.43 -15.59
N SER A 21 43.46 12.68 -16.06
CA SER A 21 43.86 13.95 -16.63
C SER A 21 44.98 13.78 -17.65
N LEU A 22 45.20 14.81 -18.52
CA LEU A 22 46.31 14.86 -19.42
C LEU A 22 47.68 14.92 -18.72
N GLY A 23 47.74 15.55 -17.54
CA GLY A 23 48.92 15.54 -16.70
C GLY A 23 49.31 14.17 -16.18
N GLN A 24 48.29 13.33 -15.89
CA GLN A 24 48.52 11.92 -15.53
C GLN A 24 49.05 11.10 -16.71
N VAL A 25 48.49 11.31 -17.88
CA VAL A 25 48.95 10.62 -19.12
C VAL A 25 50.37 10.99 -19.45
N ALA A 26 50.70 12.28 -19.36
CA ALA A 26 52.01 12.84 -19.68
C ALA A 26 53.02 12.73 -18.53
N ASP A 27 52.59 12.22 -17.36
CA ASP A 27 53.39 12.06 -16.16
C ASP A 27 54.18 13.36 -15.80
N THR A 28 53.47 14.50 -15.87
CA THR A 28 54.08 15.83 -15.70
C THR A 28 54.63 16.07 -14.27
N PRO A 29 55.62 16.93 -14.08
CA PRO A 29 56.15 17.29 -12.75
C PRO A 29 55.07 17.91 -11.86
N GLU A 30 54.13 18.68 -12.39
CA GLU A 30 52.99 19.28 -11.68
C GLU A 30 52.04 18.22 -11.17
N PHE A 31 51.77 17.21 -11.99
CA PHE A 31 50.92 16.06 -11.56
C PHE A 31 51.61 15.27 -10.46
N LYS A 32 52.92 14.97 -10.57
CA LYS A 32 53.69 14.31 -9.52
C LYS A 32 53.70 15.12 -8.21
N SER A 33 53.88 16.43 -8.29
CA SER A 33 53.87 17.30 -7.11
C SER A 33 52.48 17.38 -6.46
N TRP A 34 51.41 17.23 -7.26
CA TRP A 34 50.05 17.19 -6.75
C TRP A 34 49.76 15.86 -6.06
N VAL A 35 50.16 14.74 -6.67
CA VAL A 35 50.01 13.38 -6.07
C VAL A 35 50.82 13.29 -4.77
N ALA A 36 52.06 13.84 -4.72
CA ALA A 36 52.86 13.84 -3.53
C ALA A 36 52.26 14.67 -2.37
N ARG A 37 51.41 15.67 -2.67
CA ARG A 37 50.69 16.44 -1.65
C ARG A 37 49.46 15.74 -1.14
N GLU A 38 48.80 14.92 -1.96
CA GLU A 38 47.59 14.17 -1.61
C GLU A 38 47.94 12.88 -0.85
N PHE A 39 49.15 12.35 -1.09
CA PHE A 39 49.68 11.18 -0.39
C PHE A 39 51.02 11.56 0.26
N PRO A 40 51.04 11.91 1.57
CA PRO A 40 52.25 12.34 2.26
C PRO A 40 53.38 11.32 2.22
N GLU A 41 54.63 11.82 2.39
CA GLU A 41 55.83 10.97 2.47
C GLU A 41 55.64 9.78 3.40
N GLY A 42 55.88 8.57 2.90
CA GLY A 42 55.66 7.30 3.63
C GLY A 42 54.47 6.52 3.10
N ALA A 43 53.50 7.10 2.38
CA ALA A 43 52.38 6.37 1.79
C ALA A 43 52.82 5.45 0.64
N SER A 44 53.95 5.78 -0.01
CA SER A 44 54.56 4.97 -1.08
C SER A 44 55.49 3.86 -0.56
N GLU A 45 55.88 3.87 0.70
CA GLU A 45 56.70 2.77 1.27
C GLU A 45 55.93 1.46 1.39
N LEU A 46 54.62 1.51 1.28
CA LEU A 46 53.76 0.32 1.23
C LEU A 46 53.72 -0.36 -0.15
N ASP A 47 54.39 0.20 -1.13
CA ASP A 47 54.35 -0.30 -2.52
C ASP A 47 55.47 -1.26 -2.89
N THR A 48 56.42 -1.54 -1.96
CA THR A 48 57.42 -2.60 -2.16
C THR A 48 56.84 -3.96 -1.81
N GLU A 49 57.06 -4.97 -2.64
CA GLU A 49 56.56 -6.34 -2.44
C GLU A 49 56.98 -6.93 -1.06
N THR A 50 58.10 -6.47 -0.52
CA THR A 50 58.61 -6.95 0.78
C THR A 50 57.82 -6.32 1.95
N SER A 51 57.39 -5.10 1.87
CA SER A 51 56.60 -4.44 2.92
C SER A 51 55.15 -4.93 2.93
N ARG A 52 54.56 -5.20 1.77
CA ARG A 52 53.23 -5.82 1.66
C ARG A 52 53.18 -7.21 2.31
N ARG A 53 54.18 -8.06 2.06
CA ARG A 53 54.25 -9.38 2.69
C ARG A 53 54.45 -9.33 4.21
N SER A 54 55.25 -8.42 4.69
CA SER A 54 55.48 -8.22 6.14
C SER A 54 54.22 -7.68 6.80
N PHE A 55 53.57 -6.68 6.21
CA PHE A 55 52.29 -6.11 6.69
C PHE A 55 51.18 -7.17 6.71
N MET A 56 51.07 -7.95 5.68
CA MET A 56 50.08 -9.05 5.61
C MET A 56 50.35 -10.12 6.66
N LYS A 57 51.60 -10.42 6.95
CA LYS A 57 51.95 -11.36 8.02
C LYS A 57 51.64 -10.80 9.41
N TYR A 58 51.88 -9.52 9.66
CA TYR A 58 51.51 -8.88 10.93
C TYR A 58 49.99 -8.74 11.08
N MET A 59 49.26 -8.42 10.01
CA MET A 59 47.81 -8.42 10.02
C MET A 59 47.21 -9.82 10.25
N ALA A 60 47.75 -10.83 9.57
CA ALA A 60 47.28 -12.21 9.77
C ALA A 60 47.57 -12.71 11.20
N ALA A 61 48.72 -12.35 11.77
CA ALA A 61 49.06 -12.72 13.16
C ALA A 61 48.15 -11.98 14.17
N SER A 62 47.87 -10.70 13.98
CA SER A 62 46.97 -9.94 14.85
C SER A 62 45.50 -10.38 14.72
N ALA A 63 45.04 -10.75 13.54
CA ALA A 63 43.71 -11.30 13.34
C ALA A 63 43.52 -12.69 13.97
N ALA A 64 44.57 -13.53 13.91
CA ALA A 64 44.57 -14.83 14.57
C ALA A 64 44.59 -14.69 16.10
N LEU A 65 45.29 -13.70 16.65
CA LEU A 65 45.33 -13.40 18.07
C LEU A 65 44.04 -12.79 18.61
N ALA A 66 43.28 -12.04 17.77
CA ALA A 66 42.05 -11.38 18.16
C ALA A 66 40.81 -12.28 18.09
N GLY A 67 40.93 -13.51 17.58
CA GLY A 67 39.77 -14.43 17.40
C GLY A 67 38.66 -13.84 16.51
N LEU A 68 38.98 -12.81 15.72
CA LEU A 68 38.05 -12.16 14.83
C LEU A 68 38.03 -12.93 13.51
N SER A 69 36.93 -13.64 13.28
CA SER A 69 36.56 -14.00 11.91
C SER A 69 36.39 -12.68 11.11
N LEU A 70 37.37 -12.38 10.27
CA LEU A 70 37.27 -11.32 9.29
C LEU A 70 36.26 -11.73 8.22
N SER A 71 35.00 -11.77 8.58
CA SER A 71 33.97 -11.37 7.62
C SER A 71 34.04 -9.84 7.50
N ALA A 72 35.15 -9.34 6.95
CA ALA A 72 35.21 -7.98 6.51
C ALA A 72 34.01 -7.78 5.56
N CYS A 73 33.15 -6.84 5.90
CA CYS A 73 32.15 -6.30 4.98
C CYS A 73 32.88 -5.65 3.81
N ARG A 74 33.47 -6.45 2.95
CA ARG A 74 33.86 -6.00 1.63
C ARG A 74 32.56 -5.91 0.86
N ARG A 75 32.12 -4.69 0.58
CA ARG A 75 31.12 -4.50 -0.48
C ARG A 75 31.64 -5.27 -1.69
N GLU A 76 30.77 -6.11 -2.26
CA GLU A 76 31.08 -6.76 -3.55
C GLU A 76 31.65 -5.69 -4.48
N GLU A 77 32.81 -5.93 -5.06
CA GLU A 77 33.37 -5.08 -6.09
C GLU A 77 32.37 -5.05 -7.26
N LYS A 78 31.56 -4.01 -7.28
CA LYS A 78 30.69 -3.76 -8.43
C LYS A 78 31.54 -3.06 -9.45
N ASN A 79 31.94 -3.78 -10.49
CA ASN A 79 32.56 -3.17 -11.64
C ASN A 79 31.55 -2.24 -12.31
N LEU A 80 31.80 -0.94 -12.24
CA LEU A 80 31.07 0.05 -13.03
C LEU A 80 31.51 -0.12 -14.49
N VAL A 81 30.72 -0.87 -15.26
CA VAL A 81 30.96 -1.01 -16.69
C VAL A 81 30.51 0.28 -17.38
N PRO A 82 31.38 0.95 -18.17
CA PRO A 82 30.95 2.13 -18.91
C PRO A 82 29.83 1.76 -19.90
N PHE A 83 28.96 2.72 -20.15
CA PHE A 83 27.83 2.57 -21.06
C PHE A 83 28.35 2.38 -22.51
N SER A 84 28.48 1.14 -22.94
CA SER A 84 29.09 0.80 -24.25
C SER A 84 28.08 0.82 -25.40
N ARG A 85 26.78 0.67 -25.11
CA ARG A 85 25.69 0.77 -26.07
C ARG A 85 24.55 1.56 -25.49
N GLY A 86 24.20 2.68 -26.10
CA GLY A 86 22.99 3.42 -25.78
C GLY A 86 21.74 2.61 -26.16
N VAL A 87 20.68 2.79 -25.39
CA VAL A 87 19.35 2.32 -25.79
C VAL A 87 18.96 3.12 -27.05
N GLU A 88 18.40 2.45 -28.03
CA GLU A 88 17.97 3.08 -29.27
C GLU A 88 16.93 4.19 -28.93
N TRP A 89 17.06 5.33 -29.62
CA TRP A 89 16.21 6.51 -29.41
C TRP A 89 16.31 7.19 -28.04
N SER A 90 17.19 6.76 -27.15
CA SER A 90 17.39 7.43 -25.87
C SER A 90 18.51 8.48 -25.94
N VAL A 91 18.30 9.59 -25.27
CA VAL A 91 19.33 10.61 -25.03
C VAL A 91 19.71 10.54 -23.56
N PRO A 92 20.99 10.36 -23.20
CA PRO A 92 21.39 10.30 -21.79
C PRO A 92 20.87 11.49 -20.99
N GLY A 93 20.28 11.20 -19.83
CA GLY A 93 19.69 12.22 -18.95
C GLY A 93 18.26 12.65 -19.32
N LYS A 94 17.71 12.19 -20.44
CA LYS A 94 16.31 12.43 -20.79
C LYS A 94 15.47 11.16 -20.59
N PRO A 95 14.40 11.19 -19.80
CA PRO A 95 13.52 10.03 -19.65
C PRO A 95 12.73 9.76 -20.93
N VAL A 96 12.47 8.49 -21.18
CA VAL A 96 11.49 8.01 -22.16
C VAL A 96 10.34 7.39 -21.39
N PHE A 97 9.10 7.69 -21.81
CA PHE A 97 7.90 7.26 -21.13
C PHE A 97 7.19 6.14 -21.89
N TYR A 98 6.78 5.11 -21.17
CA TYR A 98 6.03 3.99 -21.73
C TYR A 98 4.77 3.73 -20.91
N ALA A 99 3.65 3.53 -21.59
CA ALA A 99 2.42 3.12 -20.94
C ALA A 99 2.47 1.63 -20.59
N THR A 100 1.97 1.27 -19.42
CA THR A 100 1.83 -0.11 -18.95
C THR A 100 0.70 -0.20 -17.93
N SER A 101 0.52 -1.34 -17.30
CA SER A 101 -0.41 -1.47 -16.17
C SER A 101 0.15 -2.38 -15.08
N ARG A 102 -0.18 -2.06 -13.83
CA ARG A 102 0.14 -2.89 -12.68
C ARG A 102 -1.07 -3.73 -12.30
N PRO A 103 -0.95 -5.07 -12.33
CA PRO A 103 -2.02 -5.94 -11.85
C PRO A 103 -2.18 -5.83 -10.33
N HIS A 104 -3.41 -5.87 -9.86
CA HIS A 104 -3.77 -5.95 -8.46
C HIS A 104 -5.08 -6.71 -8.29
N ARG A 105 -5.44 -7.10 -7.05
CA ARG A 105 -6.61 -7.95 -6.77
C ARG A 105 -7.95 -7.44 -7.30
N ARG A 106 -8.08 -6.15 -7.59
CA ARG A 106 -9.33 -5.55 -8.08
C ARG A 106 -9.31 -5.23 -9.57
N GLY A 107 -8.19 -5.42 -10.25
CA GLY A 107 -8.05 -5.05 -11.65
C GLY A 107 -6.61 -4.85 -12.06
N ALA A 108 -6.41 -3.89 -12.95
CA ALA A 108 -5.09 -3.42 -13.34
C ALA A 108 -5.07 -1.89 -13.33
N GLN A 109 -4.07 -1.31 -12.68
CA GLN A 109 -3.89 0.13 -12.62
C GLN A 109 -3.13 0.61 -13.86
N PRO A 110 -3.73 1.48 -14.70
CA PRO A 110 -3.04 2.05 -15.85
C PRO A 110 -1.93 3.01 -15.42
N LEU A 111 -0.74 2.82 -15.95
CA LEU A 111 0.47 3.53 -15.54
C LEU A 111 1.24 4.07 -16.75
N VAL A 112 2.09 5.05 -16.48
CA VAL A 112 3.18 5.49 -17.35
C VAL A 112 4.47 5.37 -16.56
N VAL A 113 5.49 4.79 -17.16
CA VAL A 113 6.79 4.54 -16.54
C VAL A 113 7.85 5.38 -17.21
N ALA A 114 8.53 6.19 -16.44
CA ALA A 114 9.73 6.89 -16.88
C ALA A 114 10.93 5.95 -16.86
N THR A 115 11.64 5.86 -17.96
CA THR A 115 12.85 5.06 -18.10
C THR A 115 14.04 5.96 -18.44
N HIS A 116 15.13 5.80 -17.72
CA HIS A 116 16.40 6.45 -18.03
C HIS A 116 17.38 5.39 -18.53
N ASP A 117 17.88 5.57 -19.73
CA ASP A 117 18.84 4.64 -20.35
C ASP A 117 18.35 3.18 -20.32
N GLY A 118 17.06 2.96 -20.57
CA GLY A 118 16.44 1.64 -20.59
C GLY A 118 16.13 1.06 -19.21
N ARG A 119 16.28 1.84 -18.11
CA ARG A 119 15.92 1.40 -16.76
C ARG A 119 14.70 2.15 -16.26
N PRO A 120 13.64 1.48 -15.79
CA PRO A 120 12.51 2.13 -15.15
C PRO A 120 12.96 2.81 -13.85
N THR A 121 12.62 4.09 -13.71
CA THR A 121 13.05 4.93 -12.59
C THR A 121 11.90 5.57 -11.84
N LYS A 122 10.73 5.73 -12.48
CA LYS A 122 9.55 6.32 -11.85
C LYS A 122 8.27 5.77 -12.47
N VAL A 123 7.28 5.60 -11.66
CA VAL A 123 5.94 5.15 -12.04
C VAL A 123 4.93 6.24 -11.75
N GLU A 124 4.09 6.58 -12.73
CA GLU A 124 3.00 7.53 -12.60
C GLU A 124 1.69 6.96 -13.14
N GLY A 125 0.56 7.58 -12.80
CA GLY A 125 -0.71 7.22 -13.41
C GLY A 125 -0.75 7.60 -14.88
N ASN A 126 -1.46 6.82 -15.70
CA ASN A 126 -1.59 7.13 -17.12
C ASN A 126 -2.54 8.34 -17.33
N PRO A 127 -2.05 9.47 -17.82
CA PRO A 127 -2.87 10.67 -17.99
C PRO A 127 -3.88 10.56 -19.13
N ILE A 128 -3.64 9.67 -20.10
CA ILE A 128 -4.49 9.47 -21.27
C ILE A 128 -5.68 8.55 -20.94
N HIS A 129 -5.53 7.66 -19.95
CA HIS A 129 -6.58 6.71 -19.59
C HIS A 129 -7.74 7.41 -18.87
N PRO A 130 -9.00 7.29 -19.34
CA PRO A 130 -10.14 8.06 -18.82
C PRO A 130 -10.39 7.88 -17.33
N ALA A 131 -10.37 6.65 -16.83
CA ALA A 131 -10.61 6.35 -15.42
C ALA A 131 -9.44 6.74 -14.53
N CYS A 132 -8.20 6.62 -15.01
CA CYS A 132 -7.00 6.97 -14.25
C CYS A 132 -6.72 8.47 -14.27
N ALA A 133 -6.71 9.08 -15.47
CA ALA A 133 -6.43 10.50 -15.69
C ALA A 133 -5.20 11.01 -14.90
N GLY A 134 -4.10 10.28 -14.94
CA GLY A 134 -2.85 10.61 -14.27
C GLY A 134 -2.76 10.29 -12.78
N LYS A 135 -3.82 9.74 -12.17
CA LYS A 135 -3.86 9.42 -10.74
C LYS A 135 -3.17 8.09 -10.45
N THR A 136 -2.61 7.98 -9.26
CA THR A 136 -1.90 6.79 -8.81
C THR A 136 -2.11 6.54 -7.32
N ASP A 137 -1.69 5.37 -6.86
CA ASP A 137 -1.78 4.95 -5.46
C ASP A 137 -0.40 4.65 -4.87
N ILE A 138 -0.35 4.46 -3.55
CA ILE A 138 0.89 4.19 -2.82
C ILE A 138 1.59 2.90 -3.28
N HIS A 139 0.83 1.87 -3.62
CA HIS A 139 1.39 0.59 -4.04
C HIS A 139 1.98 0.67 -5.44
N SER A 140 1.34 1.40 -6.36
CA SER A 140 1.88 1.63 -7.70
C SER A 140 3.16 2.44 -7.65
N GLN A 141 3.20 3.52 -6.86
CA GLN A 141 4.39 4.35 -6.68
C GLN A 141 5.55 3.56 -6.06
N ALA A 142 5.27 2.71 -5.08
CA ALA A 142 6.28 1.91 -4.39
C ALA A 142 6.75 0.68 -5.18
N SER A 143 5.99 0.23 -6.19
CA SER A 143 6.24 -1.04 -6.90
C SER A 143 7.58 -1.11 -7.64
N LEU A 144 8.16 0.06 -7.94
CA LEU A 144 9.49 0.13 -8.54
C LEU A 144 10.56 -0.48 -7.62
N LEU A 145 10.43 -0.29 -6.30
CA LEU A 145 11.36 -0.87 -5.33
C LEU A 145 11.30 -2.41 -5.35
N ASP A 146 10.09 -2.97 -5.52
CA ASP A 146 9.89 -4.43 -5.62
C ASP A 146 10.63 -5.02 -6.82
N MET A 147 10.70 -4.29 -7.94
CA MET A 147 11.41 -4.75 -9.14
C MET A 147 12.91 -4.92 -8.90
N TYR A 148 13.52 -3.97 -8.18
CA TYR A 148 14.96 -3.96 -7.90
C TYR A 148 15.33 -4.66 -6.58
N ASP A 149 14.37 -5.28 -5.90
CA ASP A 149 14.59 -5.92 -4.63
C ASP A 149 15.60 -7.08 -4.77
N PRO A 150 16.72 -7.03 -4.03
CA PRO A 150 17.73 -8.09 -4.07
C PRO A 150 17.25 -9.43 -3.49
N ASP A 151 16.16 -9.44 -2.73
CA ASP A 151 15.60 -10.64 -2.10
C ASP A 151 14.64 -11.41 -2.99
N ARG A 152 14.36 -10.90 -4.20
CA ARG A 152 13.55 -11.61 -5.20
C ARG A 152 14.13 -12.98 -5.54
N SER A 153 13.27 -13.92 -5.87
CA SER A 153 13.64 -15.24 -6.36
C SER A 153 14.46 -15.14 -7.66
N ARG A 154 15.67 -15.72 -7.63
CA ARG A 154 16.63 -15.63 -8.72
C ARG A 154 16.84 -16.94 -9.48
N HIS A 155 16.46 -18.05 -8.86
CA HIS A 155 16.79 -19.38 -9.36
C HIS A 155 15.59 -20.31 -9.30
N PHE A 156 15.47 -21.17 -10.29
CA PHE A 156 14.62 -22.33 -10.19
C PHE A 156 15.17 -23.25 -9.09
N ARG A 157 14.30 -23.80 -8.27
CA ARG A 157 14.70 -24.75 -7.22
C ARG A 157 13.85 -26.00 -7.29
N GLU A 158 14.52 -27.13 -7.10
CA GLU A 158 13.89 -28.43 -6.83
C GLU A 158 14.32 -28.90 -5.45
N ASP A 159 13.37 -29.18 -4.55
CA ASP A 159 13.65 -29.53 -3.13
C ASP A 159 14.66 -28.56 -2.48
N GLY A 160 14.53 -27.28 -2.77
CA GLY A 160 15.40 -26.21 -2.27
C GLY A 160 16.77 -26.09 -2.96
N LYS A 161 17.16 -27.03 -3.81
CA LYS A 161 18.42 -26.97 -4.56
C LYS A 161 18.24 -26.16 -5.84
N VAL A 162 19.20 -25.32 -6.15
CA VAL A 162 19.24 -24.56 -7.41
C VAL A 162 19.38 -25.52 -8.59
N VAL A 163 18.53 -25.34 -9.57
CA VAL A 163 18.53 -26.12 -10.82
C VAL A 163 18.41 -25.18 -12.02
N GLU A 164 18.78 -25.67 -13.18
CA GLU A 164 18.58 -24.95 -14.43
C GLU A 164 17.11 -25.00 -14.88
N GLU A 165 16.67 -24.00 -15.65
CA GLU A 165 15.33 -23.93 -16.26
C GLU A 165 14.97 -25.23 -17.01
N LYS A 166 15.95 -25.86 -17.68
CA LYS A 166 15.76 -27.13 -18.40
C LYS A 166 15.31 -28.28 -17.51
N GLY A 167 15.77 -28.31 -16.26
CA GLY A 167 15.34 -29.32 -15.30
C GLY A 167 13.86 -29.15 -14.95
N PHE A 168 13.43 -27.91 -14.76
CA PHE A 168 12.02 -27.59 -14.50
C PHE A 168 11.11 -27.90 -15.69
N THR A 169 11.49 -27.51 -16.91
CA THR A 169 10.70 -27.78 -18.12
C THR A 169 10.55 -29.26 -18.37
N ALA A 170 11.60 -30.04 -18.18
CA ALA A 170 11.54 -31.51 -18.31
C ALA A 170 10.62 -32.14 -17.26
N ALA A 171 10.61 -31.64 -16.03
CA ALA A 171 9.70 -32.10 -14.99
C ALA A 171 8.23 -31.76 -15.31
N LEU A 172 7.96 -30.58 -15.85
CA LEU A 172 6.61 -30.19 -16.29
C LEU A 172 6.13 -31.09 -17.46
N GLU A 173 6.97 -31.36 -18.44
CA GLU A 173 6.63 -32.26 -19.55
C GLU A 173 6.30 -33.67 -19.06
N ALA A 174 7.08 -34.18 -18.13
CA ALA A 174 6.83 -35.52 -17.54
C ALA A 174 5.50 -35.55 -16.77
N MET A 175 5.19 -34.47 -16.02
CA MET A 175 3.94 -34.34 -15.30
C MET A 175 2.73 -34.27 -16.23
N VAL A 176 2.79 -33.44 -17.28
CA VAL A 176 1.70 -33.33 -18.27
C VAL A 176 1.48 -34.65 -18.99
N LYS A 177 2.53 -35.40 -19.31
CA LYS A 177 2.41 -36.75 -19.90
C LYS A 177 1.78 -37.74 -18.92
N GLY A 178 2.09 -37.65 -17.64
CA GLY A 178 1.60 -38.54 -16.60
C GLY A 178 0.12 -38.29 -16.20
N ALA A 179 -0.36 -37.08 -16.37
CA ALA A 179 -1.71 -36.65 -16.00
C ALA A 179 -2.31 -35.74 -17.11
N SER A 180 -2.39 -36.27 -18.32
CA SER A 180 -2.80 -35.53 -19.52
C SER A 180 -4.24 -34.99 -19.46
N ASP A 181 -5.13 -35.62 -18.69
CA ASP A 181 -6.50 -35.18 -18.46
C ASP A 181 -6.65 -34.25 -17.22
N GLY A 182 -5.53 -33.96 -16.53
CA GLY A 182 -5.49 -33.13 -15.32
C GLY A 182 -5.89 -33.81 -14.02
N SER A 183 -6.07 -35.15 -14.04
CA SER A 183 -6.41 -35.89 -12.83
C SER A 183 -5.37 -35.74 -11.73
N GLY A 184 -5.81 -35.29 -10.54
CA GLY A 184 -4.92 -35.02 -9.41
C GLY A 184 -4.15 -33.72 -9.47
N ILE A 185 -4.37 -32.88 -10.48
CA ILE A 185 -3.74 -31.55 -10.59
C ILE A 185 -4.72 -30.46 -10.15
N ALA A 186 -4.24 -29.52 -9.35
CA ALA A 186 -4.96 -28.32 -8.99
C ALA A 186 -4.12 -27.07 -9.25
N PHE A 187 -4.82 -25.98 -9.55
CA PHE A 187 -4.27 -24.65 -9.67
C PHE A 187 -4.90 -23.77 -8.60
N LEU A 188 -4.08 -23.12 -7.79
CA LEU A 188 -4.50 -22.07 -6.85
C LEU A 188 -3.92 -20.76 -7.34
N THR A 189 -4.79 -19.80 -7.63
CA THR A 189 -4.42 -18.51 -8.18
C THR A 189 -4.94 -17.37 -7.34
N GLU A 190 -4.29 -16.21 -7.45
CA GLU A 190 -4.89 -14.94 -7.10
C GLU A 190 -5.97 -14.58 -8.13
N HIS A 191 -6.69 -13.48 -7.86
CA HIS A 191 -7.66 -12.95 -8.80
C HIS A 191 -6.96 -12.27 -9.97
N PHE A 192 -7.03 -12.84 -11.16
CA PHE A 192 -6.48 -12.27 -12.39
C PHE A 192 -7.57 -11.68 -13.27
N THR A 193 -7.45 -10.38 -13.60
CA THR A 193 -8.35 -9.72 -14.55
C THR A 193 -7.86 -9.80 -15.99
N SER A 194 -6.68 -10.39 -16.23
CA SER A 194 -6.05 -10.55 -17.54
C SER A 194 -6.91 -11.35 -18.52
N PRO A 195 -7.30 -10.79 -19.67
CA PRO A 195 -7.94 -11.54 -20.75
C PRO A 195 -7.08 -12.68 -21.28
N THR A 196 -5.75 -12.45 -21.40
CA THR A 196 -4.82 -13.48 -21.88
C THR A 196 -4.70 -14.64 -20.89
N PHE A 197 -4.59 -14.35 -19.59
CA PHE A 197 -4.58 -15.39 -18.57
C PHE A 197 -5.88 -16.20 -18.60
N ARG A 198 -7.03 -15.52 -18.73
CA ARG A 198 -8.34 -16.19 -18.78
C ARG A 198 -8.48 -17.09 -20.00
N ARG A 199 -8.05 -16.63 -21.17
CA ARG A 199 -8.03 -17.45 -22.40
C ARG A 199 -7.19 -18.71 -22.22
N LEU A 200 -5.96 -18.55 -21.73
CA LEU A 200 -5.04 -19.69 -21.52
C LEU A 200 -5.56 -20.63 -20.43
N ARG A 201 -6.17 -20.13 -19.37
CA ARG A 201 -6.83 -20.96 -18.36
C ARG A 201 -7.96 -21.79 -18.97
N ASP A 202 -8.78 -21.19 -19.80
CA ASP A 202 -9.91 -21.90 -20.45
C ASP A 202 -9.38 -22.95 -21.44
N GLU A 203 -8.33 -22.65 -22.21
CA GLU A 203 -7.64 -23.60 -23.09
C GLU A 203 -7.01 -24.75 -22.29
N LEU A 204 -6.35 -24.45 -21.18
CA LEU A 204 -5.75 -25.50 -20.32
C LEU A 204 -6.82 -26.34 -19.63
N SER A 205 -7.92 -25.74 -19.20
CA SER A 205 -9.05 -26.45 -18.62
C SER A 205 -9.73 -27.38 -19.64
N ALA A 206 -9.78 -26.98 -20.92
CA ALA A 206 -10.28 -27.86 -21.98
C ALA A 206 -9.32 -29.04 -22.25
N LYS A 207 -8.01 -28.84 -22.15
CA LYS A 207 -6.99 -29.89 -22.28
C LYS A 207 -6.95 -30.80 -21.06
N MET A 208 -7.13 -30.24 -19.87
CA MET A 208 -7.09 -30.92 -18.57
C MET A 208 -8.44 -30.81 -17.84
N PRO A 209 -9.50 -31.46 -18.34
CA PRO A 209 -10.87 -31.25 -17.83
C PRO A 209 -11.11 -31.76 -16.41
N LYS A 210 -10.21 -32.54 -15.84
CA LYS A 210 -10.27 -33.03 -14.47
C LYS A 210 -9.41 -32.21 -13.51
N SER A 211 -8.73 -31.15 -13.99
CA SER A 211 -7.97 -30.26 -13.13
C SER A 211 -8.92 -29.37 -12.31
N LEU A 212 -8.55 -29.12 -11.06
CA LEU A 212 -9.27 -28.21 -10.16
C LEU A 212 -8.67 -26.81 -10.25
N TRP A 213 -9.50 -25.79 -10.46
CA TRP A 213 -9.07 -24.39 -10.44
C TRP A 213 -9.70 -23.68 -9.27
N ALA A 214 -8.88 -23.28 -8.29
CA ALA A 214 -9.30 -22.50 -7.13
C ALA A 214 -8.72 -21.10 -7.20
N GLU A 215 -9.52 -20.13 -6.78
CA GLU A 215 -9.11 -18.72 -6.65
C GLU A 215 -9.17 -18.33 -5.17
N TYR A 216 -8.16 -17.62 -4.70
CA TYR A 216 -8.11 -17.16 -3.32
C TYR A 216 -7.45 -15.79 -3.20
N GLU A 217 -8.20 -14.84 -2.64
CA GLU A 217 -7.74 -13.53 -2.20
C GLU A 217 -8.04 -13.38 -0.70
N PRO A 218 -7.04 -13.22 0.17
CA PRO A 218 -7.26 -13.14 1.61
C PRO A 218 -8.06 -11.91 2.03
N LEU A 219 -8.07 -10.87 1.21
CA LEU A 219 -8.87 -9.66 1.36
C LEU A 219 -9.84 -9.52 0.18
N GLY A 220 -10.43 -10.61 -0.24
CA GLY A 220 -11.38 -10.68 -1.36
C GLY A 220 -12.78 -10.22 -1.00
N GLY A 221 -13.54 -9.87 -2.01
CA GLY A 221 -14.93 -9.45 -1.92
C GLY A 221 -15.94 -10.61 -2.08
N GLU A 222 -15.70 -11.77 -1.50
CA GLU A 222 -16.60 -12.93 -1.62
C GLU A 222 -17.99 -12.62 -1.09
N GLU A 223 -18.08 -11.94 0.06
CA GLU A 223 -19.35 -11.49 0.63
C GLU A 223 -20.11 -10.57 -0.34
N ALA A 224 -19.37 -9.65 -1.00
CA ALA A 224 -19.95 -8.76 -1.99
C ALA A 224 -20.42 -9.52 -3.24
N ARG A 225 -19.69 -10.55 -3.66
CA ARG A 225 -20.10 -11.41 -4.78
C ARG A 225 -21.41 -12.14 -4.47
N VAL A 226 -21.51 -12.76 -3.31
CA VAL A 226 -22.72 -13.45 -2.86
C VAL A 226 -23.90 -12.49 -2.75
N ALA A 227 -23.70 -11.29 -2.21
CA ALA A 227 -24.74 -10.26 -2.10
C ALA A 227 -25.22 -9.78 -3.48
N ASN A 228 -24.30 -9.53 -4.42
CA ASN A 228 -24.63 -9.11 -5.79
C ASN A 228 -25.43 -10.22 -6.53
N GLU A 229 -25.01 -11.48 -6.38
CA GLU A 229 -25.71 -12.61 -7.00
C GLU A 229 -27.14 -12.77 -6.46
N ALA A 230 -27.32 -12.64 -5.15
CA ALA A 230 -28.65 -12.67 -4.53
C ALA A 230 -29.51 -11.49 -4.98
N ALA A 231 -28.94 -10.28 -5.07
CA ALA A 231 -29.66 -9.05 -5.40
C ALA A 231 -30.00 -8.93 -6.89
N PHE A 232 -29.05 -9.29 -7.78
CA PHE A 232 -29.13 -8.96 -9.21
C PHE A 232 -28.94 -10.15 -10.15
N GLY A 233 -28.70 -11.34 -9.61
CA GLY A 233 -28.42 -12.54 -10.37
C GLY A 233 -26.95 -12.79 -10.67
N MET A 234 -26.64 -14.03 -11.07
CA MET A 234 -25.27 -14.49 -11.33
C MET A 234 -24.63 -13.67 -12.46
N GLY A 235 -23.37 -13.25 -12.23
CA GLY A 235 -22.58 -12.51 -13.23
C GLY A 235 -22.92 -11.02 -13.31
N MET A 236 -23.65 -10.49 -12.34
CA MET A 236 -23.91 -9.05 -12.21
C MET A 236 -23.17 -8.45 -11.01
N ARG A 237 -22.67 -7.24 -11.16
CA ARG A 237 -22.03 -6.47 -10.08
C ARG A 237 -22.59 -5.05 -10.07
N ALA A 238 -22.95 -4.60 -8.88
CA ALA A 238 -23.31 -3.20 -8.64
C ALA A 238 -22.03 -2.37 -8.44
N ILE A 239 -21.91 -1.27 -9.17
CA ILE A 239 -20.77 -0.35 -9.13
C ILE A 239 -21.26 1.01 -8.64
N PRO A 240 -20.65 1.60 -7.61
CA PRO A 240 -21.01 2.94 -7.13
C PRO A 240 -20.62 4.02 -8.16
N ASN A 241 -21.50 5.01 -8.32
CA ASN A 241 -21.28 6.20 -9.13
C ASN A 241 -21.29 7.43 -8.21
N LEU A 242 -20.14 7.72 -7.61
CA LEU A 242 -19.95 8.80 -6.64
C LEU A 242 -20.20 10.19 -7.22
N GLU A 243 -19.99 10.37 -8.53
CA GLU A 243 -20.23 11.64 -9.20
C GLU A 243 -21.69 12.11 -9.11
N LYS A 244 -22.64 11.17 -9.08
CA LYS A 244 -24.08 11.42 -9.10
C LYS A 244 -24.71 11.49 -7.71
N ALA A 245 -23.92 11.32 -6.64
CA ALA A 245 -24.43 11.27 -5.28
C ALA A 245 -24.34 12.64 -4.60
N ASP A 246 -25.48 13.20 -4.20
CA ASP A 246 -25.56 14.41 -3.37
C ASP A 246 -25.45 14.08 -1.87
N ALA A 247 -25.85 12.88 -1.48
CA ALA A 247 -25.62 12.34 -0.14
C ALA A 247 -25.07 10.91 -0.25
N ILE A 248 -24.06 10.64 0.56
CA ILE A 248 -23.37 9.35 0.62
C ILE A 248 -23.43 8.86 2.07
N LEU A 249 -23.89 7.64 2.26
CA LEU A 249 -23.77 6.94 3.55
C LEU A 249 -22.80 5.79 3.39
N SER A 250 -21.72 5.83 4.13
CA SER A 250 -20.73 4.75 4.21
C SER A 250 -20.96 3.91 5.47
N LEU A 251 -21.25 2.64 5.30
CA LEU A 251 -21.42 1.64 6.34
C LEU A 251 -20.18 0.75 6.41
N ASP A 252 -19.21 1.09 7.26
CA ASP A 252 -17.92 0.42 7.38
C ASP A 252 -17.15 0.26 6.05
N CYS A 253 -17.31 1.25 5.15
CA CYS A 253 -16.73 1.26 3.82
C CYS A 253 -15.70 2.38 3.67
N ASP A 254 -14.42 2.05 3.69
CA ASP A 254 -13.34 3.00 3.49
C ASP A 254 -13.08 3.23 1.98
N PHE A 255 -14.06 3.77 1.27
CA PHE A 255 -14.00 3.96 -0.19
C PHE A 255 -12.97 5.00 -0.64
N LEU A 256 -12.50 5.87 0.26
CA LEU A 256 -11.40 6.80 0.01
C LEU A 256 -10.02 6.17 0.30
N GLY A 257 -9.98 5.03 0.97
CA GLY A 257 -8.79 4.30 1.33
C GLY A 257 -8.74 2.91 0.69
N PHE A 258 -9.08 1.88 1.45
CA PHE A 258 -8.78 0.48 1.10
C PHE A 258 -9.97 -0.33 0.60
N ASP A 259 -11.19 0.17 0.75
CA ASP A 259 -12.36 -0.55 0.29
C ASP A 259 -12.61 -0.32 -1.21
N GLU A 260 -13.79 -0.54 -1.71
CA GLU A 260 -14.08 -0.61 -3.15
C GLU A 260 -13.89 0.71 -3.95
N GLY A 261 -13.20 1.70 -3.39
CA GLY A 261 -12.88 2.94 -4.08
C GLY A 261 -11.95 2.71 -5.28
N SER A 262 -12.38 3.14 -6.45
CA SER A 262 -11.48 3.33 -7.57
C SER A 262 -10.87 4.74 -7.50
N LEU A 263 -9.70 4.94 -8.09
CA LEU A 263 -9.12 6.29 -8.19
C LEU A 263 -10.06 7.28 -8.88
N GLU A 264 -10.84 6.80 -9.84
CA GLU A 264 -11.92 7.56 -10.50
C GLU A 264 -13.00 7.98 -9.50
N GLY A 265 -13.49 7.04 -8.69
CA GLY A 265 -14.52 7.31 -7.68
C GLY A 265 -14.03 8.27 -6.59
N ILE A 266 -12.81 8.10 -6.11
CA ILE A 266 -12.17 8.99 -5.14
C ILE A 266 -12.09 10.42 -5.72
N ALA A 267 -11.64 10.55 -6.96
CA ALA A 267 -11.57 11.85 -7.64
C ALA A 267 -12.94 12.48 -7.84
N ALA A 268 -13.95 11.68 -8.20
CA ALA A 268 -15.32 12.15 -8.36
C ALA A 268 -15.91 12.66 -7.03
N PHE A 269 -15.66 11.98 -5.93
CA PHE A 269 -16.00 12.43 -4.58
C PHE A 269 -15.30 13.74 -4.24
N SER A 270 -13.96 13.79 -4.35
CA SER A 270 -13.14 14.95 -3.98
C SER A 270 -13.53 16.20 -4.77
N LYS A 271 -13.84 16.06 -6.05
CA LYS A 271 -14.29 17.14 -6.91
C LYS A 271 -15.55 17.84 -6.38
N ARG A 272 -16.41 17.08 -5.68
CA ARG A 272 -17.66 17.59 -5.11
C ARG A 272 -17.50 18.02 -3.65
N ARG A 273 -16.26 18.12 -3.14
CA ARG A 273 -15.95 18.65 -1.81
C ARG A 273 -15.53 20.12 -1.83
N SER A 274 -15.40 20.74 -3.01
CA SER A 274 -15.13 22.17 -3.12
C SER A 274 -16.32 22.98 -2.61
N PRO A 275 -16.12 23.91 -1.65
CA PRO A 275 -17.19 24.74 -1.10
C PRO A 275 -17.74 25.77 -2.11
N GLU A 276 -17.06 25.99 -3.22
CA GLU A 276 -17.50 26.85 -4.32
C GLU A 276 -18.60 26.19 -5.19
N GLN A 277 -18.82 24.89 -5.01
CA GLN A 277 -19.81 24.09 -5.73
C GLN A 277 -20.84 23.53 -4.75
N GLU A 278 -21.86 22.88 -5.30
CA GLU A 278 -22.80 22.13 -4.48
C GLU A 278 -22.11 20.89 -3.90
N MET A 279 -21.71 20.96 -2.61
CA MET A 279 -20.99 19.89 -1.94
C MET A 279 -21.89 18.67 -1.71
N ASN A 280 -21.33 17.48 -1.91
CA ASN A 280 -21.95 16.26 -1.42
C ASN A 280 -21.87 16.18 0.11
N ARG A 281 -22.78 15.44 0.76
CA ARG A 281 -22.78 15.19 2.18
C ARG A 281 -22.37 13.75 2.45
N LEU A 282 -21.44 13.57 3.39
CA LEU A 282 -20.90 12.26 3.76
C LEU A 282 -21.26 11.88 5.21
N TYR A 283 -22.04 10.82 5.32
CA TYR A 283 -22.32 10.12 6.57
C TYR A 283 -21.43 8.88 6.65
N VAL A 284 -20.79 8.64 7.79
CA VAL A 284 -19.94 7.46 8.00
C VAL A 284 -20.28 6.74 9.28
N VAL A 285 -20.46 5.44 9.19
CA VAL A 285 -20.65 4.52 10.34
C VAL A 285 -19.48 3.54 10.34
N GLU A 286 -18.64 3.59 11.37
CA GLU A 286 -17.42 2.79 11.42
C GLU A 286 -16.96 2.50 12.85
N ASN A 287 -16.12 1.47 13.04
CA ASN A 287 -15.58 1.12 14.35
C ASN A 287 -14.31 1.87 14.74
N ARG A 288 -13.60 2.39 13.76
CA ARG A 288 -12.35 3.16 13.93
C ARG A 288 -12.29 4.24 12.87
N TYR A 289 -11.50 5.26 13.09
CA TYR A 289 -11.22 6.19 12.01
C TYR A 289 -10.56 5.49 10.82
N THR A 290 -11.10 5.79 9.65
CA THR A 290 -10.55 5.47 8.34
C THR A 290 -10.30 6.78 7.59
N THR A 291 -9.68 6.70 6.40
CA THR A 291 -9.54 7.86 5.52
C THR A 291 -10.91 8.46 5.18
N THR A 292 -11.91 7.62 4.95
CA THR A 292 -13.30 8.03 4.71
C THR A 292 -13.92 8.70 5.94
N GLY A 293 -13.71 8.13 7.13
CA GLY A 293 -14.20 8.71 8.38
C GLY A 293 -13.58 10.06 8.71
N GLY A 294 -12.33 10.29 8.28
CA GLY A 294 -11.67 11.59 8.41
C GLY A 294 -12.25 12.69 7.54
N MET A 295 -12.94 12.33 6.47
CA MET A 295 -13.61 13.25 5.54
C MET A 295 -15.11 13.38 5.80
N ALA A 296 -15.63 12.70 6.85
CA ALA A 296 -17.06 12.66 7.15
C ALA A 296 -17.59 14.02 7.65
N ASP A 297 -18.74 14.42 7.11
CA ASP A 297 -19.51 15.53 7.69
C ASP A 297 -20.22 15.08 8.99
N HIS A 298 -20.70 13.84 9.00
CA HIS A 298 -21.35 13.21 10.14
C HIS A 298 -20.84 11.79 10.34
N ARG A 299 -20.22 11.55 11.49
CA ARG A 299 -19.67 10.24 11.84
C ARG A 299 -20.43 9.62 13.00
N LEU A 300 -20.71 8.32 12.91
CA LEU A 300 -21.27 7.51 13.98
C LEU A 300 -20.29 6.38 14.32
N ARG A 301 -19.75 6.43 15.53
CA ARG A 301 -18.85 5.41 16.07
C ARG A 301 -19.66 4.24 16.64
N VAL A 302 -19.51 3.05 16.06
CA VAL A 302 -20.11 1.80 16.55
C VAL A 302 -19.17 0.63 16.36
N LYS A 303 -19.38 -0.46 17.09
CA LYS A 303 -18.66 -1.71 16.79
C LYS A 303 -18.95 -2.19 15.38
N ALA A 304 -17.98 -2.86 14.73
CA ALA A 304 -18.15 -3.34 13.37
C ALA A 304 -19.32 -4.31 13.23
N GLY A 305 -19.56 -5.16 14.22
CA GLY A 305 -20.73 -6.02 14.29
C GLY A 305 -22.07 -5.28 14.46
N MET A 306 -22.06 -4.03 14.94
CA MET A 306 -23.27 -3.19 15.08
C MET A 306 -23.66 -2.46 13.81
N VAL A 307 -22.79 -2.41 12.79
CA VAL A 307 -23.08 -1.77 11.48
C VAL A 307 -24.30 -2.38 10.82
N ALA A 308 -24.47 -3.70 10.94
CA ALA A 308 -25.66 -4.39 10.46
C ALA A 308 -26.93 -3.89 11.11
N ASN A 309 -26.88 -3.58 12.41
CA ASN A 309 -28.02 -3.08 13.18
C ASN A 309 -28.41 -1.67 12.72
N VAL A 310 -27.38 -0.81 12.44
CA VAL A 310 -27.59 0.54 11.87
C VAL A 310 -28.25 0.41 10.50
N ALA A 311 -27.73 -0.46 9.63
CA ALA A 311 -28.30 -0.70 8.31
C ALA A 311 -29.76 -1.16 8.37
N ARG A 312 -30.08 -2.08 9.31
CA ARG A 312 -31.44 -2.55 9.53
C ARG A 312 -32.39 -1.44 9.98
N GLN A 313 -32.00 -0.64 10.98
CA GLN A 313 -32.84 0.46 11.48
C GLN A 313 -33.05 1.54 10.40
N LEU A 314 -32.02 1.91 9.65
CA LEU A 314 -32.13 2.78 8.50
C LEU A 314 -33.14 2.23 7.47
N ALA A 315 -33.00 0.94 7.11
CA ALA A 315 -33.89 0.27 6.17
C ALA A 315 -35.34 0.26 6.65
N GLU A 316 -35.56 0.05 7.95
CA GLU A 316 -36.89 0.09 8.55
C GLU A 316 -37.53 1.51 8.44
N ILE A 317 -36.79 2.55 8.79
CA ILE A 317 -37.27 3.95 8.67
C ILE A 317 -37.56 4.30 7.21
N ILE A 318 -36.62 3.97 6.29
CA ILE A 318 -36.76 4.24 4.85
C ILE A 318 -37.95 3.49 4.28
N GLY A 319 -38.07 2.17 4.56
CA GLY A 319 -39.17 1.34 4.08
C GLY A 319 -40.54 1.85 4.53
N ASN A 320 -40.65 2.27 5.81
CA ASN A 320 -41.88 2.80 6.35
C ASN A 320 -42.27 4.15 5.74
N LYS A 321 -41.31 5.07 5.58
CA LYS A 321 -41.56 6.41 5.03
C LYS A 321 -41.75 6.42 3.50
N THR A 322 -41.05 5.56 2.78
CA THR A 322 -41.18 5.47 1.32
C THR A 322 -42.33 4.55 0.87
N GLY A 323 -42.83 3.69 1.75
CA GLY A 323 -43.81 2.68 1.41
C GLY A 323 -43.29 1.52 0.57
N ASP A 324 -41.98 1.30 0.50
CA ASP A 324 -41.37 0.25 -0.30
C ASP A 324 -41.57 -1.13 0.33
N GLU A 325 -42.47 -1.92 -0.24
CA GLU A 325 -42.83 -3.26 0.25
C GLU A 325 -41.69 -4.28 0.09
N GLY A 326 -40.86 -4.11 -0.94
CA GLY A 326 -39.68 -4.93 -1.15
C GLY A 326 -38.69 -4.79 0.01
N LEU A 327 -38.33 -3.57 0.38
CA LEU A 327 -37.45 -3.28 1.50
C LEU A 327 -38.05 -3.73 2.84
N LYS A 328 -39.36 -3.48 3.06
CA LYS A 328 -40.05 -3.98 4.27
C LYS A 328 -39.98 -5.50 4.39
N SER A 329 -40.14 -6.22 3.29
CA SER A 329 -40.05 -7.70 3.27
C SER A 329 -38.67 -8.22 3.64
N VAL A 330 -37.60 -7.54 3.20
CA VAL A 330 -36.20 -7.85 3.56
C VAL A 330 -35.97 -7.56 5.05
N VAL A 331 -36.38 -6.38 5.54
CA VAL A 331 -36.23 -6.00 6.96
C VAL A 331 -36.95 -6.98 7.89
N ALA A 332 -38.14 -7.44 7.50
CA ALA A 332 -38.91 -8.40 8.31
C ALA A 332 -38.21 -9.75 8.49
N LYS A 333 -37.33 -10.13 7.57
CA LYS A 333 -36.51 -11.36 7.66
C LYS A 333 -35.16 -11.16 8.36
N PHE A 334 -34.70 -9.92 8.46
CA PHE A 334 -33.46 -9.62 9.16
C PHE A 334 -33.67 -9.74 10.68
N PRO A 335 -32.80 -10.42 11.43
CA PRO A 335 -32.98 -10.59 12.88
C PRO A 335 -33.15 -9.26 13.61
N GLN A 336 -33.92 -9.26 14.69
CA GLN A 336 -34.04 -8.09 15.54
C GLN A 336 -32.72 -7.78 16.23
N THR A 337 -32.47 -6.51 16.43
CA THR A 337 -31.20 -5.98 16.89
C THR A 337 -31.34 -5.29 18.25
N PRO A 338 -30.27 -5.22 19.06
CA PRO A 338 -30.26 -4.46 20.28
C PRO A 338 -30.64 -2.99 20.05
N ALA A 339 -31.23 -2.36 21.06
CA ALA A 339 -31.55 -0.94 21.01
C ALA A 339 -30.29 -0.08 21.02
N PHE A 340 -30.35 1.02 20.30
CA PHE A 340 -29.32 2.04 20.30
C PHE A 340 -29.51 3.02 21.47
N THR A 341 -28.46 3.77 21.81
CA THR A 341 -28.60 4.92 22.70
C THR A 341 -29.50 5.97 22.04
N ALA A 342 -30.04 6.90 22.84
CA ALA A 342 -30.92 7.96 22.32
C ALA A 342 -30.22 8.80 21.22
N ASP A 343 -28.95 9.14 21.42
CA ASP A 343 -28.17 9.93 20.47
C ASP A 343 -27.88 9.16 19.20
N GLN A 344 -27.51 7.89 19.30
CA GLN A 344 -27.34 7.02 18.13
C GLN A 344 -28.63 6.86 17.33
N GLY A 345 -29.77 6.62 18.02
CA GLY A 345 -31.09 6.54 17.41
C GLY A 345 -31.50 7.84 16.70
N LYS A 346 -31.22 8.98 17.31
CA LYS A 346 -31.45 10.31 16.71
C LYS A 346 -30.61 10.46 15.45
N TRP A 347 -29.28 10.19 15.50
CA TRP A 347 -28.39 10.27 14.36
C TRP A 347 -28.89 9.40 13.18
N ILE A 348 -29.28 8.15 13.47
CA ILE A 348 -29.80 7.23 12.43
C ILE A 348 -31.09 7.78 11.81
N THR A 349 -31.97 8.36 12.61
CA THR A 349 -33.25 8.91 12.12
C THR A 349 -33.01 10.13 11.22
N GLU A 350 -32.18 11.07 11.66
CA GLU A 350 -31.86 12.27 10.90
C GLU A 350 -31.12 11.94 9.60
N ALA A 351 -30.18 10.99 9.64
CA ALA A 351 -29.52 10.49 8.45
C ALA A 351 -30.52 9.86 7.45
N ALA A 352 -31.43 9.02 7.94
CA ALA A 352 -32.46 8.41 7.09
C ALA A 352 -33.35 9.47 6.43
N GLU A 353 -33.77 10.50 7.18
CA GLU A 353 -34.61 11.59 6.68
C GLU A 353 -33.91 12.41 5.60
N ASP A 354 -32.64 12.73 5.81
CA ASP A 354 -31.84 13.44 4.82
C ASP A 354 -31.63 12.63 3.53
N LEU A 355 -31.40 11.32 3.66
CA LEU A 355 -31.30 10.42 2.51
C LEU A 355 -32.62 10.35 1.74
N ILE A 356 -33.76 10.25 2.44
CA ILE A 356 -35.08 10.22 1.82
C ILE A 356 -35.37 11.54 1.07
N ALA A 357 -35.00 12.69 1.65
CA ALA A 357 -35.18 14.00 1.04
C ALA A 357 -34.43 14.15 -0.29
N ARG A 358 -33.33 13.38 -0.47
CA ARG A 358 -32.51 13.39 -1.70
C ARG A 358 -32.70 12.16 -2.57
N LYS A 359 -33.87 11.50 -2.48
CA LYS A 359 -34.20 10.30 -3.30
C LYS A 359 -33.78 10.47 -4.77
N GLY A 360 -33.15 9.45 -5.34
CA GLY A 360 -32.59 9.43 -6.70
C GLY A 360 -31.17 9.93 -6.84
N LYS A 361 -30.63 10.63 -5.82
CA LYS A 361 -29.25 11.16 -5.78
C LYS A 361 -28.49 10.72 -4.53
N VAL A 362 -28.87 9.60 -3.97
CA VAL A 362 -28.29 9.02 -2.76
C VAL A 362 -27.50 7.79 -3.12
N LEU A 363 -26.39 7.57 -2.40
CA LEU A 363 -25.58 6.39 -2.51
C LEU A 363 -25.31 5.83 -1.10
N VAL A 364 -25.75 4.61 -0.85
CA VAL A 364 -25.38 3.87 0.35
C VAL A 364 -24.31 2.84 -0.02
N LEU A 365 -23.15 2.93 0.62
CA LEU A 365 -22.02 2.03 0.48
C LEU A 365 -21.90 1.13 1.70
N VAL A 366 -21.41 -0.07 1.51
CA VAL A 366 -21.10 -1.00 2.59
C VAL A 366 -19.73 -1.63 2.35
N GLY A 367 -18.91 -1.71 3.40
CA GLY A 367 -17.58 -2.30 3.31
C GLY A 367 -17.63 -3.80 3.03
N TYR A 368 -16.68 -4.29 2.24
CA TYR A 368 -16.59 -5.71 1.89
C TYR A 368 -16.39 -6.63 3.11
N ARG A 369 -16.02 -6.08 4.27
CA ARG A 369 -15.87 -6.81 5.52
C ARG A 369 -17.20 -7.16 6.17
N GLN A 370 -18.28 -6.50 5.79
CA GLN A 370 -19.60 -6.79 6.30
C GLN A 370 -20.19 -8.04 5.65
N PRO A 371 -20.95 -8.85 6.40
CA PRO A 371 -21.56 -10.08 5.87
C PRO A 371 -22.43 -9.85 4.63
N ALA A 372 -22.53 -10.84 3.76
CA ALA A 372 -23.29 -10.76 2.51
C ALA A 372 -24.75 -10.33 2.73
N ALA A 373 -25.37 -10.76 3.82
CA ALA A 373 -26.73 -10.34 4.19
C ALA A 373 -26.86 -8.81 4.40
N VAL A 374 -25.84 -8.18 4.99
CA VAL A 374 -25.80 -6.72 5.20
C VAL A 374 -25.59 -6.00 3.88
N GLN A 375 -24.70 -6.52 3.04
CA GLN A 375 -24.45 -5.98 1.72
C GLN A 375 -25.69 -6.06 0.82
N ALA A 376 -26.40 -7.17 0.84
CA ALA A 376 -27.65 -7.33 0.10
C ALA A 376 -28.76 -6.41 0.61
N LEU A 377 -28.84 -6.18 1.93
CA LEU A 377 -29.76 -5.20 2.51
C LEU A 377 -29.48 -3.79 2.00
N VAL A 378 -28.19 -3.42 1.87
CA VAL A 378 -27.79 -2.11 1.32
C VAL A 378 -28.19 -1.97 -0.16
N HIS A 379 -28.13 -3.03 -0.97
CA HIS A 379 -28.69 -2.99 -2.32
C HIS A 379 -30.18 -2.71 -2.33
N SER A 380 -30.93 -3.25 -1.37
CA SER A 380 -32.37 -2.96 -1.22
C SER A 380 -32.63 -1.53 -0.77
N ILE A 381 -31.80 -0.98 0.12
CA ILE A 381 -31.88 0.44 0.52
C ILE A 381 -31.64 1.34 -0.68
N ASN A 382 -30.59 1.09 -1.47
CA ASN A 382 -30.31 1.85 -2.69
C ASN A 382 -31.46 1.78 -3.71
N ALA A 383 -32.11 0.62 -3.84
CA ALA A 383 -33.27 0.47 -4.69
C ALA A 383 -34.46 1.33 -4.22
N ALA A 384 -34.80 1.26 -2.91
CA ALA A 384 -35.91 2.01 -2.32
C ALA A 384 -35.67 3.53 -2.39
N LEU A 385 -34.42 3.96 -2.33
CA LEU A 385 -34.00 5.36 -2.50
C LEU A 385 -33.85 5.79 -3.96
N GLY A 386 -34.17 4.89 -4.94
CA GLY A 386 -34.10 5.22 -6.36
C GLY A 386 -32.68 5.37 -6.92
N GLY A 387 -31.68 4.75 -6.27
CA GLY A 387 -30.28 4.84 -6.67
C GLY A 387 -29.89 3.93 -7.84
N LEU A 388 -30.68 2.84 -8.11
CA LEU A 388 -30.36 1.91 -9.18
C LEU A 388 -30.50 2.57 -10.55
N GLY A 389 -29.46 2.42 -11.37
CA GLY A 389 -29.32 3.08 -12.67
C GLY A 389 -28.80 4.51 -12.62
N THR A 390 -28.64 5.11 -11.43
CA THR A 390 -28.12 6.49 -11.24
C THR A 390 -26.84 6.49 -10.41
N THR A 391 -26.95 6.40 -9.10
CA THR A 391 -25.84 6.34 -8.14
C THR A 391 -25.26 4.93 -8.00
N VAL A 392 -26.00 3.90 -8.42
CA VAL A 392 -25.54 2.52 -8.51
C VAL A 392 -25.82 2.00 -9.91
N VAL A 393 -24.79 1.58 -10.62
CA VAL A 393 -24.89 1.07 -11.99
C VAL A 393 -24.47 -0.40 -12.06
N GLY A 394 -25.12 -1.16 -12.97
CA GLY A 394 -24.78 -2.55 -13.18
C GLY A 394 -23.61 -2.74 -14.13
N ARG A 395 -22.85 -3.81 -13.91
CA ARG A 395 -21.79 -4.28 -14.79
C ARG A 395 -21.81 -5.79 -14.88
N LYS A 396 -21.68 -6.33 -16.08
CA LYS A 396 -21.48 -7.78 -16.26
C LYS A 396 -20.11 -8.21 -15.80
N THR A 397 -20.09 -9.35 -15.12
CA THR A 397 -18.89 -10.09 -14.73
C THR A 397 -18.98 -11.52 -15.22
N SER A 398 -17.98 -12.35 -14.91
CA SER A 398 -18.07 -13.78 -15.24
C SER A 398 -19.21 -14.47 -14.50
N SER A 399 -19.97 -15.28 -15.19
CA SER A 399 -21.01 -16.15 -14.61
C SER A 399 -20.51 -17.55 -14.26
N LYS A 400 -19.20 -17.82 -14.42
CA LYS A 400 -18.63 -19.12 -14.07
C LYS A 400 -18.50 -19.23 -12.54
N PRO A 401 -18.93 -20.36 -11.93
CA PRO A 401 -18.70 -20.60 -10.52
C PRO A 401 -17.20 -20.55 -10.18
N VAL A 402 -16.88 -19.97 -9.05
CA VAL A 402 -15.51 -19.92 -8.53
C VAL A 402 -15.35 -21.05 -7.52
N THR A 403 -14.36 -21.92 -7.74
CA THR A 403 -13.95 -22.91 -6.75
C THR A 403 -13.11 -22.21 -5.70
N THR A 404 -13.40 -22.45 -4.43
CA THR A 404 -12.78 -21.76 -3.31
C THR A 404 -11.54 -22.48 -2.79
N ILE A 405 -10.76 -21.82 -1.94
CA ILE A 405 -9.65 -22.46 -1.21
C ILE A 405 -10.16 -23.58 -0.28
N ALA A 406 -11.39 -23.49 0.21
CA ALA A 406 -12.01 -24.54 1.03
C ALA A 406 -12.29 -25.81 0.21
N ASP A 407 -12.77 -25.65 -1.02
CA ASP A 407 -12.97 -26.78 -1.94
C ASP A 407 -11.65 -27.46 -2.30
N LEU A 408 -10.58 -26.63 -2.51
CA LEU A 408 -9.23 -27.16 -2.73
C LEU A 408 -8.73 -27.94 -1.50
N ALA A 409 -8.93 -27.40 -0.29
CA ALA A 409 -8.57 -28.07 0.95
C ALA A 409 -9.27 -29.42 1.11
N GLN A 410 -10.54 -29.51 0.74
CA GLN A 410 -11.29 -30.76 0.69
C GLN A 410 -10.71 -31.73 -0.36
N GLY A 411 -10.38 -31.24 -1.54
CA GLY A 411 -9.76 -32.03 -2.60
C GLY A 411 -8.43 -32.64 -2.19
N ILE A 412 -7.59 -31.89 -1.48
CA ILE A 412 -6.32 -32.36 -0.93
C ILE A 412 -6.56 -33.39 0.16
N SER A 413 -7.41 -33.07 1.15
CA SER A 413 -7.73 -33.98 2.28
C SER A 413 -8.37 -35.29 1.83
N GLY A 414 -9.19 -35.25 0.78
CA GLY A 414 -9.81 -36.41 0.17
C GLY A 414 -8.88 -37.23 -0.74
N GLY A 415 -7.61 -36.80 -0.94
CA GLY A 415 -6.65 -37.53 -1.80
C GLY A 415 -6.90 -37.35 -3.30
N ASN A 416 -7.87 -36.53 -3.70
CA ASN A 416 -8.22 -36.26 -5.10
C ASN A 416 -7.20 -35.32 -5.77
N VAL A 417 -6.49 -34.49 -4.99
CA VAL A 417 -5.44 -33.59 -5.45
C VAL A 417 -4.09 -34.10 -4.96
N LYS A 418 -3.14 -34.25 -5.87
CA LYS A 418 -1.78 -34.74 -5.62
C LYS A 418 -0.71 -33.68 -5.93
N THR A 419 -1.04 -32.76 -6.84
CA THR A 419 -0.14 -31.69 -7.26
C THR A 419 -0.90 -30.38 -7.27
N VAL A 420 -0.31 -29.34 -6.64
CA VAL A 420 -0.88 -27.99 -6.59
C VAL A 420 0.11 -26.99 -7.19
N PHE A 421 -0.33 -26.30 -8.24
CA PHE A 421 0.33 -25.11 -8.75
C PHE A 421 -0.17 -23.91 -7.96
N VAL A 422 0.70 -23.20 -7.27
CA VAL A 422 0.36 -21.96 -6.57
C VAL A 422 0.95 -20.79 -7.36
N LEU A 423 0.08 -20.04 -8.03
CA LEU A 423 0.43 -18.93 -8.93
C LEU A 423 0.10 -17.60 -8.23
N GLY A 424 1.13 -16.93 -7.71
CA GLY A 424 0.94 -15.76 -6.85
C GLY A 424 0.45 -16.10 -5.44
N GLY A 425 0.10 -15.10 -4.66
CA GLY A 425 -0.39 -15.22 -3.29
C GLY A 425 0.57 -15.92 -2.32
N ASN A 426 0.18 -16.04 -1.05
CA ASN A 426 0.93 -16.80 -0.05
C ASN A 426 -0.03 -17.57 0.88
N PRO A 427 -0.69 -18.61 0.38
CA PRO A 427 -1.75 -19.29 1.11
C PRO A 427 -1.25 -20.02 2.38
N ALA A 428 0.02 -20.37 2.48
CA ALA A 428 0.56 -20.94 3.71
C ALA A 428 0.60 -19.93 4.86
N PHE A 429 0.69 -18.65 4.55
CA PHE A 429 0.70 -17.55 5.53
C PHE A 429 -0.70 -17.02 5.84
N ASN A 430 -1.52 -16.79 4.80
CA ASN A 430 -2.72 -15.97 4.90
C ASN A 430 -4.05 -16.71 4.74
N ALA A 431 -4.04 -18.03 4.50
CA ALA A 431 -5.27 -18.83 4.47
C ALA A 431 -5.95 -18.87 5.85
N PRO A 432 -7.28 -19.04 5.91
CA PRO A 432 -8.02 -19.21 7.16
C PRO A 432 -7.44 -20.33 8.02
N ALA A 433 -7.24 -20.03 9.32
CA ALA A 433 -6.50 -20.89 10.24
C ALA A 433 -7.16 -22.27 10.45
N ASP A 434 -8.48 -22.33 10.39
CA ASP A 434 -9.26 -23.56 10.52
C ASP A 434 -9.05 -24.54 9.37
N LEU A 435 -8.66 -24.08 8.19
CA LEU A 435 -8.29 -24.93 7.05
C LEU A 435 -6.94 -25.65 7.25
N LYS A 436 -6.07 -25.11 8.14
CA LYS A 436 -4.70 -25.63 8.34
C LYS A 436 -3.94 -25.81 7.01
N PHE A 437 -4.14 -24.88 6.08
CA PHE A 437 -3.79 -25.05 4.68
C PHE A 437 -2.29 -25.31 4.45
N ALA A 438 -1.40 -24.67 5.21
CA ALA A 438 0.04 -24.93 5.17
C ALA A 438 0.39 -26.41 5.43
N LYS A 439 -0.33 -27.07 6.36
CA LYS A 439 -0.15 -28.50 6.61
C LYS A 439 -0.67 -29.39 5.50
N LEU A 440 -1.77 -28.97 4.86
CA LEU A 440 -2.33 -29.68 3.70
C LEU A 440 -1.38 -29.65 2.51
N LEU A 441 -0.77 -28.49 2.25
CA LEU A 441 0.20 -28.34 1.16
C LEU A 441 1.44 -29.24 1.32
N GLN A 442 1.84 -29.56 2.55
CA GLN A 442 2.97 -30.46 2.80
C GLN A 442 2.69 -31.91 2.40
N ASN A 443 1.42 -32.29 2.20
CA ASN A 443 1.02 -33.65 1.83
C ASN A 443 0.91 -33.84 0.30
N VAL A 444 1.19 -32.83 -0.49
CA VAL A 444 1.05 -32.84 -1.94
C VAL A 444 2.31 -32.25 -2.60
N THR A 445 2.49 -32.53 -3.87
CA THR A 445 3.56 -31.89 -4.65
C THR A 445 3.16 -30.43 -4.91
N VAL A 446 3.93 -29.48 -4.40
CA VAL A 446 3.72 -28.04 -4.61
C VAL A 446 4.69 -27.51 -5.65
N ILE A 447 4.14 -26.78 -6.63
CA ILE A 447 4.87 -25.98 -7.61
C ILE A 447 4.52 -24.53 -7.33
N ARG A 448 5.44 -23.83 -6.65
CA ARG A 448 5.29 -22.43 -6.27
C ARG A 448 5.85 -21.53 -7.35
N HIS A 449 5.04 -20.67 -7.93
CA HIS A 449 5.46 -19.58 -8.80
C HIS A 449 5.27 -18.26 -8.05
N GLY A 450 6.35 -17.53 -7.81
CA GLY A 450 6.31 -16.31 -6.99
C GLY A 450 7.53 -15.42 -7.13
N LEU A 451 7.35 -14.13 -6.81
CA LEU A 451 8.43 -13.13 -6.80
C LEU A 451 9.45 -13.40 -5.69
N TYR A 452 9.01 -13.99 -4.59
CA TYR A 452 9.83 -14.30 -3.41
C TYR A 452 9.70 -15.76 -3.02
N GLU A 453 10.74 -16.29 -2.42
CA GLU A 453 10.60 -17.48 -1.59
C GLU A 453 9.85 -17.05 -0.32
N ASP A 454 8.74 -17.66 -0.02
CA ASP A 454 7.84 -17.30 1.08
C ASP A 454 7.39 -18.55 1.88
N GLU A 455 6.51 -18.38 2.84
CA GLU A 455 5.98 -19.45 3.68
C GLU A 455 5.31 -20.57 2.86
N THR A 456 4.91 -20.29 1.62
CA THR A 456 4.38 -21.30 0.70
C THR A 456 5.47 -22.16 0.05
N SER A 457 6.75 -21.77 0.18
CA SER A 457 7.91 -22.52 -0.32
C SER A 457 8.77 -23.07 0.80
N VAL A 458 8.86 -22.38 1.93
CA VAL A 458 9.89 -22.58 2.94
C VAL A 458 9.30 -22.50 4.34
N THR A 459 9.77 -23.36 5.24
CA THR A 459 9.53 -23.22 6.68
C THR A 459 10.81 -22.85 7.42
N LEU A 460 10.64 -22.20 8.59
CA LEU A 460 11.73 -21.86 9.51
C LEU A 460 11.62 -22.58 10.86
N ASP A 461 10.99 -23.74 10.90
CA ASP A 461 10.94 -24.56 12.13
C ASP A 461 12.34 -25.11 12.44
N GLY A 462 13.18 -24.24 13.08
CA GLY A 462 14.57 -24.50 13.44
C GLY A 462 15.55 -24.12 12.35
N GLU A 463 15.68 -24.91 11.32
CA GLU A 463 16.50 -24.65 10.13
C GLU A 463 15.61 -24.36 8.91
N LYS A 464 16.12 -23.56 7.97
CA LYS A 464 15.45 -23.29 6.70
C LYS A 464 15.21 -24.61 5.95
N GLN A 465 13.96 -25.02 5.81
CA GLN A 465 13.56 -26.18 5.06
C GLN A 465 12.65 -25.79 3.90
N HIS A 466 13.08 -26.10 2.70
CA HIS A 466 12.21 -26.02 1.52
C HIS A 466 11.30 -27.24 1.50
N TRP A 467 10.00 -26.99 1.47
CA TRP A 467 9.01 -28.05 1.41
C TRP A 467 8.22 -28.05 0.09
N ALA A 468 8.22 -26.90 -0.63
CA ALA A 468 7.72 -26.92 -2.00
C ALA A 468 8.68 -27.72 -2.89
N LYS A 469 8.12 -28.67 -3.67
CA LYS A 469 8.91 -29.47 -4.63
C LYS A 469 9.62 -28.57 -5.63
N TRP A 470 8.91 -27.59 -6.18
CA TRP A 470 9.45 -26.62 -7.13
C TRP A 470 9.16 -25.20 -6.67
N HIS A 471 10.20 -24.37 -6.73
CA HIS A 471 10.06 -22.92 -6.68
C HIS A 471 10.52 -22.32 -8.01
N VAL A 472 9.62 -21.57 -8.63
CA VAL A 472 9.79 -20.96 -9.96
C VAL A 472 9.79 -19.45 -9.80
N PRO A 473 10.87 -18.75 -10.17
CA PRO A 473 10.91 -17.30 -10.13
C PRO A 473 9.82 -16.69 -11.02
N ALA A 474 9.03 -15.79 -10.46
CA ALA A 474 8.09 -14.99 -11.23
C ALA A 474 8.78 -13.73 -11.81
N ALA A 475 8.36 -13.33 -13.01
CA ALA A 475 8.73 -12.07 -13.57
C ALA A 475 7.89 -10.94 -12.95
N HIS A 476 8.52 -9.80 -12.69
CA HIS A 476 7.79 -8.60 -12.24
C HIS A 476 6.96 -8.03 -13.40
N TYR A 477 5.87 -7.30 -13.12
CA TYR A 477 5.01 -6.76 -14.18
C TYR A 477 5.73 -5.79 -15.13
N LEU A 478 6.81 -5.15 -14.70
CA LEU A 478 7.69 -4.32 -15.54
C LEU A 478 8.70 -5.14 -16.37
N GLU A 479 8.72 -6.45 -16.22
CA GLU A 479 9.62 -7.37 -16.89
C GLU A 479 8.90 -8.35 -17.83
N ALA A 480 7.58 -8.37 -17.82
CA ALA A 480 6.79 -9.35 -18.56
C ALA A 480 5.63 -8.74 -19.33
N TRP A 481 5.39 -9.27 -20.52
CA TRP A 481 4.18 -8.97 -21.29
C TRP A 481 2.94 -9.56 -20.61
N GLY A 482 1.88 -8.78 -20.60
CA GLY A 482 0.58 -9.15 -20.08
C GLY A 482 -0.50 -8.17 -20.51
N ASP A 483 -1.67 -8.35 -19.94
CA ASP A 483 -2.82 -7.47 -20.08
C ASP A 483 -3.67 -7.50 -18.80
N GLY A 484 -4.62 -6.60 -18.71
CA GLY A 484 -5.53 -6.55 -17.57
C GLY A 484 -6.81 -5.81 -17.89
N ARG A 485 -7.68 -5.68 -16.89
CA ARG A 485 -8.84 -4.80 -16.94
C ARG A 485 -8.74 -3.74 -15.86
N ALA A 486 -8.90 -2.49 -16.26
CA ALA A 486 -8.91 -1.36 -15.34
C ALA A 486 -10.24 -1.28 -14.54
N SER A 487 -10.37 -0.28 -13.68
CA SER A 487 -11.58 -0.07 -12.85
C SER A 487 -12.85 0.12 -13.65
N ASP A 488 -12.78 0.76 -14.83
CA ASP A 488 -13.87 0.92 -15.79
C ASP A 488 -14.08 -0.31 -16.68
N ASN A 489 -13.28 -1.37 -16.44
CA ASN A 489 -13.26 -2.60 -17.22
C ASN A 489 -12.61 -2.51 -18.61
N SER A 490 -12.03 -1.36 -18.96
CA SER A 490 -11.25 -1.24 -20.19
C SER A 490 -10.06 -2.20 -20.18
N ILE A 491 -9.69 -2.70 -21.35
CA ILE A 491 -8.54 -3.58 -21.51
C ILE A 491 -7.28 -2.72 -21.54
N VAL A 492 -6.34 -2.99 -20.65
CA VAL A 492 -5.07 -2.28 -20.53
C VAL A 492 -3.90 -3.17 -20.89
N SER A 493 -2.88 -2.57 -21.51
CA SER A 493 -1.64 -3.27 -21.84
C SER A 493 -0.71 -3.34 -20.63
N GLN A 494 -0.05 -4.46 -20.46
CA GLN A 494 1.12 -4.59 -19.62
C GLN A 494 2.30 -4.89 -20.53
N GLN A 495 3.12 -3.88 -20.79
CA GLN A 495 4.34 -4.04 -21.57
C GLN A 495 5.57 -3.94 -20.68
N PRO A 496 6.57 -4.79 -20.87
CA PRO A 496 7.79 -4.78 -20.08
C PRO A 496 8.66 -3.58 -20.43
N MET A 497 9.35 -3.04 -19.42
CA MET A 497 10.34 -1.98 -19.57
C MET A 497 11.73 -2.56 -19.82
N ILE A 498 12.00 -3.73 -19.29
CA ILE A 498 13.25 -4.47 -19.41
C ILE A 498 12.98 -5.97 -19.52
N LEU A 499 13.98 -6.74 -19.93
CA LEU A 499 13.95 -8.19 -19.81
C LEU A 499 14.01 -8.62 -18.33
N PRO A 500 13.48 -9.81 -17.97
CA PRO A 500 13.51 -10.29 -16.60
C PRO A 500 14.92 -10.30 -16.03
N LEU A 501 15.14 -9.54 -14.94
CA LEU A 501 16.46 -9.42 -14.28
C LEU A 501 16.97 -10.76 -13.75
N HIS A 502 16.06 -11.65 -13.41
CA HIS A 502 16.38 -12.95 -12.80
C HIS A 502 15.87 -14.14 -13.59
N GLY A 503 15.58 -13.95 -14.88
CA GLY A 503 15.12 -15.04 -15.75
C GLY A 503 13.74 -15.61 -15.37
N GLY A 504 12.93 -14.86 -14.62
CA GLY A 504 11.59 -15.28 -14.17
C GLY A 504 10.60 -15.49 -15.31
N TRP A 505 9.63 -16.35 -15.07
CA TRP A 505 8.52 -16.58 -15.98
C TRP A 505 7.30 -15.76 -15.59
N SER A 506 6.47 -15.37 -16.56
CA SER A 506 5.14 -14.87 -16.27
C SER A 506 4.14 -16.02 -16.15
N GLU A 507 3.01 -15.77 -15.50
CA GLU A 507 1.92 -16.73 -15.34
C GLU A 507 1.41 -17.23 -16.70
N ILE A 508 1.29 -16.32 -17.68
CA ILE A 508 0.83 -16.69 -19.03
C ILE A 508 1.83 -17.57 -19.77
N GLN A 509 3.14 -17.41 -19.56
CA GLN A 509 4.15 -18.29 -20.11
C GLN A 509 4.08 -19.68 -19.49
N LEU A 510 3.86 -19.78 -18.19
CA LEU A 510 3.71 -21.04 -17.49
C LEU A 510 2.47 -21.82 -17.98
N LEU A 511 1.31 -21.15 -18.07
CA LEU A 511 0.09 -21.77 -18.59
C LEU A 511 0.28 -22.22 -20.04
N ASN A 512 0.87 -21.37 -20.87
CA ASN A 512 1.13 -21.75 -22.27
C ASN A 512 2.07 -22.95 -22.40
N PHE A 513 3.08 -23.04 -21.53
CA PHE A 513 3.97 -24.22 -21.52
C PHE A 513 3.19 -25.50 -21.18
N LEU A 514 2.29 -25.45 -20.20
CA LEU A 514 1.45 -26.61 -19.86
C LEU A 514 0.49 -27.01 -21.01
N ILE A 515 0.08 -26.04 -21.85
CA ILE A 515 -0.77 -26.28 -23.02
C ILE A 515 0.05 -26.88 -24.17
N THR A 516 1.18 -26.28 -24.49
CA THR A 516 1.90 -26.53 -25.76
C THR A 516 3.16 -27.38 -25.59
N GLY A 517 3.74 -27.46 -24.39
CA GLY A 517 5.07 -28.02 -24.12
C GLY A 517 6.22 -27.13 -24.59
N LYS A 518 5.94 -25.87 -24.94
CA LYS A 518 6.95 -24.92 -25.43
C LYS A 518 6.84 -23.60 -24.69
N LYS A 519 8.01 -23.04 -24.36
CA LYS A 519 8.10 -21.65 -23.86
C LYS A 519 7.85 -20.71 -25.05
N SER A 520 6.86 -19.84 -24.93
CA SER A 520 6.55 -18.81 -25.93
C SER A 520 6.87 -17.44 -25.39
N GLU A 521 7.15 -16.49 -26.27
CA GLU A 521 7.29 -15.12 -25.89
C GLU A 521 5.94 -14.56 -25.40
N GLY A 522 5.97 -13.81 -24.29
CA GLY A 522 4.75 -13.23 -23.72
C GLY A 522 4.03 -12.29 -24.70
N LEU A 523 4.78 -11.61 -25.55
CA LEU A 523 4.26 -10.75 -26.61
C LEU A 523 3.30 -11.50 -27.54
N ASP A 524 3.70 -12.68 -28.03
CA ASP A 524 2.88 -13.47 -28.95
C ASP A 524 1.56 -13.91 -28.31
N LEU A 525 1.60 -14.23 -27.02
CA LEU A 525 0.43 -14.64 -26.23
C LEU A 525 -0.57 -13.50 -26.07
N VAL A 526 -0.08 -12.29 -25.76
CA VAL A 526 -0.92 -11.10 -25.62
C VAL A 526 -1.47 -10.66 -26.97
N GLN A 527 -0.66 -10.66 -28.03
CA GLN A 527 -1.12 -10.34 -29.39
C GLN A 527 -2.21 -11.29 -29.88
N ALA A 528 -2.08 -12.58 -29.58
CA ALA A 528 -3.11 -13.56 -29.94
C ALA A 528 -4.46 -13.22 -29.28
N THR A 529 -4.43 -12.78 -28.02
CA THR A 529 -5.64 -12.35 -27.31
C THR A 529 -6.17 -11.02 -27.84
N PHE A 530 -5.29 -10.04 -28.05
CA PHE A 530 -5.67 -8.75 -28.60
C PHE A 530 -6.35 -8.89 -29.97
N LYS A 531 -5.84 -9.76 -30.83
CA LYS A 531 -6.44 -10.05 -32.14
C LYS A 531 -7.89 -10.55 -32.05
N GLN A 532 -8.20 -11.32 -31.02
CA GLN A 532 -9.57 -11.80 -30.78
C GLN A 532 -10.46 -10.67 -30.25
N LEU A 533 -9.97 -9.86 -29.32
CA LEU A 533 -10.73 -8.81 -28.66
C LEU A 533 -10.98 -7.61 -29.56
N ALA A 534 -9.99 -7.20 -30.33
CA ALA A 534 -10.08 -6.07 -31.26
C ALA A 534 -10.70 -6.46 -32.62
N ARG A 535 -11.18 -7.71 -32.75
CA ARG A 535 -11.75 -8.26 -34.01
C ARG A 535 -10.77 -8.15 -35.19
N GLY A 536 -9.49 -8.21 -34.93
CA GLY A 536 -8.38 -8.12 -35.89
C GLY A 536 -7.15 -7.47 -35.26
N ILE A 537 -6.05 -7.51 -35.94
CA ILE A 537 -4.85 -6.77 -35.58
C ILE A 537 -4.25 -6.19 -36.85
N ASP A 538 -4.10 -4.90 -36.85
CA ASP A 538 -3.22 -4.17 -37.75
C ASP A 538 -2.12 -3.50 -36.94
N THR A 539 -1.05 -3.11 -37.61
CA THR A 539 0.13 -2.53 -36.95
C THR A 539 -0.21 -1.22 -36.24
N GLU A 540 -1.13 -0.45 -36.79
CA GLU A 540 -1.53 0.85 -36.22
C GLU A 540 -2.35 0.68 -34.94
N SER A 541 -3.35 -0.19 -34.94
CA SER A 541 -4.18 -0.44 -33.76
C SER A 541 -3.40 -1.06 -32.60
N TRP A 542 -2.46 -1.94 -32.92
CA TRP A 542 -1.54 -2.51 -31.91
C TRP A 542 -0.60 -1.45 -31.35
N ALA A 543 0.03 -0.65 -32.21
CA ALA A 543 0.93 0.43 -31.78
C ALA A 543 0.18 1.47 -30.92
N LYS A 544 -1.05 1.81 -31.30
CA LYS A 544 -1.92 2.70 -30.52
C LYS A 544 -2.26 2.10 -29.15
N PHE A 545 -2.62 0.82 -29.06
CA PHE A 545 -2.86 0.11 -27.80
C PHE A 545 -1.67 0.16 -26.85
N LEU A 546 -0.46 0.00 -27.39
CA LEU A 546 0.76 0.10 -26.59
C LEU A 546 1.08 1.54 -26.18
N HIS A 547 0.89 2.50 -27.08
CA HIS A 547 1.14 3.91 -26.82
C HIS A 547 0.17 4.48 -25.80
N ASP A 548 -1.13 4.26 -26.00
CA ASP A 548 -2.18 4.79 -25.10
C ASP A 548 -2.27 3.97 -23.80
N GLY A 549 -1.80 2.73 -23.80
CA GLY A 549 -1.83 1.81 -22.67
C GLY A 549 -3.18 1.13 -22.46
N TYR A 550 -4.16 1.38 -23.32
CA TYR A 550 -5.49 0.76 -23.23
C TYR A 550 -6.18 0.66 -24.58
N LEU A 551 -7.15 -0.23 -24.68
CA LEU A 551 -8.03 -0.39 -25.85
C LEU A 551 -9.28 0.46 -25.67
N ALA A 552 -9.37 1.56 -26.40
CA ALA A 552 -10.54 2.43 -26.37
C ALA A 552 -11.81 1.69 -26.87
N GLY A 553 -12.94 1.93 -26.24
CA GLY A 553 -14.20 1.26 -26.55
C GLY A 553 -14.32 -0.16 -26.00
N SER A 554 -13.38 -0.58 -25.13
CA SER A 554 -13.42 -1.87 -24.45
C SER A 554 -13.98 -1.80 -23.02
N GLU A 555 -14.40 -0.62 -22.58
CA GLU A 555 -15.05 -0.38 -21.29
C GLU A 555 -16.34 -1.22 -21.18
N ALA A 556 -16.70 -1.63 -19.99
CA ALA A 556 -17.94 -2.37 -19.81
C ALA A 556 -19.16 -1.45 -20.04
N GLU A 557 -20.09 -1.91 -20.83
CA GLU A 557 -21.40 -1.29 -20.91
C GLU A 557 -22.10 -1.29 -19.55
N ARG A 558 -22.83 -0.24 -19.28
CA ARG A 558 -23.71 -0.15 -18.10
C ARG A 558 -24.93 -1.01 -18.31
N GLU A 559 -25.18 -1.91 -17.37
CA GLU A 559 -26.31 -2.82 -17.41
C GLU A 559 -27.40 -2.36 -16.44
N PRO A 560 -28.68 -2.52 -16.81
CA PRO A 560 -29.76 -2.25 -15.88
C PRO A 560 -29.73 -3.22 -14.71
N LEU A 561 -29.95 -2.71 -13.51
CA LEU A 561 -30.08 -3.52 -12.29
C LEU A 561 -31.56 -3.67 -11.92
N ALA A 562 -31.99 -4.91 -11.73
CA ALA A 562 -33.32 -5.23 -11.21
C ALA A 562 -33.13 -6.03 -9.90
N LEU A 563 -33.62 -5.47 -8.80
CA LEU A 563 -33.48 -6.05 -7.48
C LEU A 563 -34.40 -7.28 -7.34
N ASN A 564 -33.85 -8.42 -6.92
CA ASN A 564 -34.59 -9.58 -6.47
C ASN A 564 -34.79 -9.53 -4.95
N ALA A 565 -35.82 -8.83 -4.50
CA ALA A 565 -36.10 -8.66 -3.07
C ALA A 565 -36.35 -9.99 -2.33
N ALA A 566 -36.89 -11.02 -2.99
CA ALA A 566 -37.14 -12.32 -2.39
C ALA A 566 -35.84 -13.05 -2.03
N SER A 567 -34.87 -13.12 -2.97
CA SER A 567 -33.57 -13.75 -2.71
C SER A 567 -32.76 -12.96 -1.68
N VAL A 568 -32.87 -11.62 -1.69
CA VAL A 568 -32.24 -10.78 -0.66
C VAL A 568 -32.86 -11.06 0.72
N ALA A 569 -34.18 -11.24 0.82
CA ALA A 569 -34.85 -11.57 2.08
C ALA A 569 -34.43 -12.96 2.61
N GLU A 570 -34.25 -13.94 1.73
CA GLU A 570 -33.69 -15.26 2.10
C GLU A 570 -32.28 -15.14 2.65
N LEU A 571 -31.42 -14.38 1.99
CA LEU A 571 -30.06 -14.13 2.46
C LEU A 571 -30.04 -13.33 3.77
N ALA A 572 -30.93 -12.34 3.92
CA ALA A 572 -31.09 -11.55 5.16
C ALA A 572 -31.40 -12.43 6.37
N ALA A 573 -32.19 -13.50 6.21
CA ALA A 573 -32.51 -14.44 7.25
C ALA A 573 -31.32 -15.28 7.76
N THR A 574 -30.21 -15.34 6.98
CA THR A 574 -28.98 -16.06 7.37
C THR A 574 -28.08 -15.25 8.30
N TYR A 575 -28.34 -13.95 8.47
CA TYR A 575 -27.49 -13.08 9.29
C TYR A 575 -27.47 -13.54 10.75
N LYS A 576 -26.27 -13.53 11.31
CA LYS A 576 -26.04 -13.78 12.75
C LYS A 576 -25.28 -12.62 13.35
N SER A 577 -25.81 -12.04 14.42
CA SER A 577 -25.12 -10.96 15.14
C SER A 577 -23.88 -11.50 15.84
N SER A 578 -22.83 -10.70 15.88
CA SER A 578 -21.69 -10.95 16.77
C SER A 578 -21.97 -10.28 18.13
N GLU A 579 -21.76 -11.02 19.20
CA GLU A 579 -21.97 -10.53 20.56
C GLU A 579 -20.67 -10.42 21.34
N GLY A 580 -20.68 -9.60 22.40
CA GLY A 580 -19.55 -9.44 23.28
C GLY A 580 -18.44 -8.56 22.73
N PHE A 581 -17.22 -8.84 23.18
CA PHE A 581 -16.02 -8.17 22.70
C PHE A 581 -15.68 -8.67 21.28
N GLU A 582 -15.35 -7.77 20.36
CA GLU A 582 -15.07 -8.14 18.98
C GLU A 582 -13.61 -7.92 18.60
N VAL A 583 -13.12 -8.73 17.66
CA VAL A 583 -11.88 -8.51 16.92
C VAL A 583 -12.20 -8.25 15.47
N VAL A 584 -11.66 -7.15 14.94
CA VAL A 584 -11.79 -6.76 13.54
C VAL A 584 -10.45 -6.93 12.84
N PHE A 585 -10.42 -7.75 11.80
CA PHE A 585 -9.25 -7.95 10.94
C PHE A 585 -9.32 -6.98 9.78
N ALA A 586 -8.50 -5.95 9.83
CA ALA A 586 -8.49 -4.89 8.84
C ALA A 586 -7.35 -5.07 7.82
N PRO A 587 -7.51 -4.65 6.55
CA PRO A 587 -6.38 -4.55 5.64
C PRO A 587 -5.36 -3.56 6.19
N CYS A 588 -4.09 -3.81 5.95
CA CYS A 588 -3.06 -2.81 6.20
C CYS A 588 -3.01 -1.83 5.02
N ALA A 589 -3.05 -0.54 5.34
CA ALA A 589 -2.90 0.53 4.35
C ALA A 589 -1.65 0.34 3.47
N LYS A 590 -0.58 -0.15 4.04
CA LYS A 590 0.76 -0.17 3.47
C LYS A 590 1.11 -1.51 2.86
N VAL A 591 1.15 -2.57 3.66
CA VAL A 591 1.59 -3.90 3.22
C VAL A 591 0.48 -4.79 2.68
N ASP A 592 -0.76 -4.28 2.66
CA ASP A 592 -1.96 -4.97 2.19
C ASP A 592 -2.22 -6.28 2.97
N ASP A 593 -2.27 -7.41 2.31
CA ASP A 593 -2.39 -8.75 2.90
C ASP A 593 -1.02 -9.36 3.28
N GLY A 594 0.06 -8.59 3.15
CA GLY A 594 1.44 -9.00 3.34
C GLY A 594 2.21 -9.20 2.03
N ARG A 595 1.58 -8.99 0.87
CA ARG A 595 2.26 -9.09 -0.43
C ARG A 595 3.33 -8.03 -0.64
N HIS A 596 3.24 -6.90 0.07
CA HIS A 596 4.20 -5.80 0.05
C HIS A 596 5.07 -5.73 1.31
N ALA A 597 5.13 -6.80 2.12
CA ALA A 597 5.83 -6.76 3.39
C ALA A 597 7.35 -6.55 3.24
N ASN A 598 7.97 -6.92 2.13
CA ASN A 598 9.38 -6.67 1.87
C ASN A 598 9.68 -5.30 1.23
N ASN A 599 8.66 -4.47 0.97
CA ASN A 599 8.87 -3.14 0.43
C ASN A 599 9.19 -2.14 1.54
N GLY A 600 10.43 -1.66 1.58
CA GLY A 600 10.92 -0.77 2.63
C GLY A 600 10.22 0.58 2.68
N TRP A 601 9.87 1.17 1.54
CA TRP A 601 9.11 2.42 1.50
C TRP A 601 7.72 2.25 2.11
N LEU A 602 7.01 1.15 1.79
CA LEU A 602 5.70 0.87 2.35
C LEU A 602 5.76 0.48 3.83
N GLN A 603 6.81 -0.20 4.29
CA GLN A 603 6.98 -0.48 5.71
C GLN A 603 7.21 0.80 6.52
N GLU A 604 8.01 1.72 6.03
CA GLU A 604 8.34 2.98 6.71
C GLU A 604 7.28 4.06 6.50
N LEU A 605 6.38 3.94 5.53
CA LEU A 605 5.25 4.85 5.36
C LEU A 605 4.40 4.85 6.62
N PRO A 606 4.13 6.02 7.23
CA PRO A 606 3.20 6.09 8.34
C PRO A 606 1.78 5.75 7.92
N ASP A 607 1.11 4.93 8.71
CA ASP A 607 -0.34 4.73 8.54
C ASP A 607 -1.08 6.07 8.61
N PRO A 608 -2.03 6.36 7.72
CA PRO A 608 -2.67 7.67 7.66
C PRO A 608 -3.32 8.12 8.97
N ILE A 609 -3.83 7.18 9.76
CA ILE A 609 -4.57 7.47 11.00
C ILE A 609 -3.69 7.31 12.23
N THR A 610 -3.07 6.14 12.40
CA THR A 610 -2.30 5.80 13.60
C THR A 610 -0.90 6.40 13.62
N LYS A 611 -0.39 6.79 12.46
CA LYS A 611 1.02 7.21 12.25
C LYS A 611 2.04 6.13 12.58
N GLN A 612 1.59 4.91 12.77
CA GLN A 612 2.44 3.77 13.02
C GLN A 612 3.18 3.34 11.75
N THR A 613 4.46 3.04 11.90
CA THR A 613 5.31 2.44 10.87
C THR A 613 5.72 1.04 11.26
N TRP A 614 6.21 0.26 10.32
CA TRP A 614 6.87 -1.03 10.47
C TRP A 614 6.04 -2.17 11.02
N ASP A 615 5.25 -1.99 12.09
CA ASP A 615 4.49 -3.04 12.77
C ASP A 615 2.98 -2.88 12.59
N ASN A 616 2.25 -3.84 13.16
CA ASN A 616 0.85 -3.69 13.53
C ASN A 616 0.70 -3.77 15.05
N ALA A 617 -0.39 -3.23 15.54
CA ALA A 617 -0.79 -3.26 16.94
C ALA A 617 -2.28 -3.58 17.07
N ALA A 618 -2.70 -3.95 18.27
CA ALA A 618 -4.11 -4.04 18.64
C ALA A 618 -4.63 -2.64 18.91
N LEU A 619 -5.44 -2.08 18.01
CA LEU A 619 -6.04 -0.76 18.17
C LEU A 619 -7.24 -0.87 19.11
N VAL A 620 -7.29 -0.05 20.14
CA VAL A 620 -8.35 -0.01 21.14
C VAL A 620 -8.78 1.42 21.45
N SER A 621 -10.03 1.60 21.90
CA SER A 621 -10.51 2.92 22.37
C SER A 621 -9.92 3.29 23.72
N PRO A 622 -9.89 4.59 24.08
CA PRO A 622 -9.51 5.05 25.43
C PRO A 622 -10.35 4.39 26.54
N ALA A 623 -11.67 4.26 26.35
CA ALA A 623 -12.55 3.60 27.31
C ALA A 623 -12.22 2.10 27.47
N THR A 624 -11.96 1.40 26.35
CA THR A 624 -11.51 -0.01 26.37
C THR A 624 -10.14 -0.13 27.04
N ALA A 625 -9.21 0.76 26.76
CA ALA A 625 -7.88 0.79 27.38
C ALA A 625 -8.00 0.96 28.90
N THR A 626 -8.87 1.85 29.37
CA THR A 626 -9.15 2.03 30.80
C THR A 626 -9.71 0.75 31.42
N LYS A 627 -10.68 0.10 30.77
CA LYS A 627 -11.27 -1.17 31.20
C LYS A 627 -10.24 -2.30 31.30
N LEU A 628 -9.25 -2.30 30.40
CA LEU A 628 -8.17 -3.28 30.38
C LEU A 628 -6.98 -2.91 31.27
N GLY A 629 -7.01 -1.75 31.95
CA GLY A 629 -5.93 -1.27 32.80
C GLY A 629 -4.68 -0.83 32.03
N LEU A 630 -4.86 -0.33 30.78
CA LEU A 630 -3.76 0.16 29.91
C LEU A 630 -3.48 1.65 30.17
N HIS A 631 -3.31 2.03 31.44
CA HIS A 631 -2.96 3.40 31.82
C HIS A 631 -2.06 3.40 33.04
N ALA A 632 -1.17 4.37 33.10
CA ALA A 632 -0.32 4.63 34.25
C ALA A 632 -0.67 6.01 34.80
N LYS A 633 -0.70 6.13 36.15
CA LYS A 633 -0.86 7.42 36.82
C LYS A 633 0.51 8.09 36.92
N GLN A 634 0.65 9.28 36.35
CA GLN A 634 1.87 10.07 36.51
C GLN A 634 1.96 10.71 37.90
N GLY A 635 3.15 11.16 38.28
CA GLY A 635 3.40 11.77 39.55
C GLY A 635 2.62 13.09 39.80
N ASN A 636 2.15 13.75 38.78
CA ASN A 636 1.27 14.91 38.79
C ASN A 636 -0.23 14.54 38.93
N GLY A 637 -0.57 13.26 38.95
CA GLY A 637 -1.94 12.76 39.05
C GLY A 637 -2.66 12.55 37.73
N GLU A 638 -2.07 12.93 36.60
CA GLU A 638 -2.62 12.69 35.27
C GLU A 638 -2.48 11.22 34.85
N PHE A 639 -3.45 10.75 34.08
CA PHE A 639 -3.41 9.43 33.49
C PHE A 639 -2.79 9.50 32.08
N VAL A 640 -1.78 8.69 31.84
CA VAL A 640 -1.19 8.53 30.52
C VAL A 640 -1.46 7.12 30.05
N PHE A 641 -1.91 6.97 28.82
CA PHE A 641 -2.14 5.67 28.20
C PHE A 641 -0.80 4.97 27.90
N ASP A 642 -0.77 3.68 28.22
CA ASP A 642 0.41 2.82 28.05
C ASP A 642 0.41 2.21 26.64
N ASN A 643 0.75 3.02 25.62
CA ASN A 643 0.96 2.53 24.28
C ASN A 643 2.12 1.53 24.25
N GLY A 644 1.90 0.39 23.57
CA GLY A 644 2.87 -0.70 23.55
C GLY A 644 2.70 -1.72 24.67
N ALA A 645 1.77 -1.53 25.60
CA ALA A 645 1.41 -2.56 26.58
C ALA A 645 0.95 -3.85 25.88
N TRP A 646 1.40 -5.00 26.36
CA TRP A 646 1.03 -6.27 25.75
C TRP A 646 -0.37 -6.72 26.09
N LEU A 647 -1.07 -7.22 25.08
CA LEU A 647 -2.37 -7.86 25.18
C LEU A 647 -2.28 -9.29 24.65
N THR A 648 -2.95 -10.23 25.34
CA THR A 648 -3.38 -11.49 24.74
C THR A 648 -4.79 -11.31 24.18
N VAL A 649 -4.95 -11.55 22.90
CA VAL A 649 -6.23 -11.57 22.20
C VAL A 649 -6.59 -13.01 21.87
N GLU A 650 -7.65 -13.54 22.48
CA GLU A 650 -8.12 -14.92 22.26
C GLU A 650 -9.48 -14.88 21.54
N VAL A 651 -9.57 -15.51 20.39
CA VAL A 651 -10.81 -15.63 19.60
C VAL A 651 -10.72 -16.85 18.67
N ASN A 652 -11.85 -17.43 18.33
CA ASN A 652 -11.91 -18.60 17.42
C ASN A 652 -11.03 -19.78 17.84
N GLY A 653 -10.78 -19.95 19.15
CA GLY A 653 -9.96 -21.03 19.69
C GLY A 653 -8.45 -20.82 19.50
N ALA A 654 -8.02 -19.65 19.07
CA ALA A 654 -6.62 -19.27 18.92
C ALA A 654 -6.30 -18.02 19.73
N SER A 655 -5.01 -17.79 20.01
CA SER A 655 -4.54 -16.62 20.73
C SER A 655 -3.38 -15.94 20.03
N LEU A 656 -3.26 -14.63 20.25
CA LEU A 656 -2.17 -13.80 19.75
C LEU A 656 -1.77 -12.80 20.83
N ASP A 657 -0.49 -12.79 21.16
CA ASP A 657 0.09 -11.72 21.98
C ASP A 657 0.54 -10.59 21.06
N ILE A 658 0.04 -9.37 21.32
CA ILE A 658 0.24 -8.20 20.47
C ILE A 658 0.24 -6.92 21.30
N PRO A 659 1.09 -5.92 20.99
CA PRO A 659 1.06 -4.64 21.70
C PRO A 659 -0.21 -3.85 21.40
N ALA A 660 -0.70 -3.11 22.37
CA ALA A 660 -1.83 -2.21 22.25
C ALA A 660 -1.38 -0.84 21.71
N LEU A 661 -2.23 -0.23 20.88
CA LEU A 661 -2.15 1.18 20.52
C LEU A 661 -3.52 1.83 20.76
N ILE A 662 -3.55 2.82 21.62
CA ILE A 662 -4.79 3.50 22.02
C ILE A 662 -5.08 4.61 21.01
N ILE A 663 -6.25 4.53 20.39
CA ILE A 663 -6.65 5.45 19.32
C ILE A 663 -7.96 6.15 19.69
N PRO A 664 -7.96 7.48 19.82
CA PRO A 664 -9.18 8.26 19.99
C PRO A 664 -10.19 7.99 18.86
N GLY A 665 -11.48 7.96 19.20
CA GLY A 665 -12.56 7.70 18.24
C GLY A 665 -12.68 6.25 17.76
N HIS A 666 -11.95 5.30 18.35
CA HIS A 666 -12.17 3.85 18.17
C HIS A 666 -13.38 3.38 18.98
N ALA A 667 -14.14 2.39 18.49
CA ALA A 667 -15.30 1.83 19.18
C ALA A 667 -14.90 1.06 20.44
N ASP A 668 -15.76 1.14 21.45
CA ASP A 668 -15.55 0.44 22.72
C ASP A 668 -15.82 -1.06 22.56
N ASP A 669 -15.17 -1.88 23.42
CA ASP A 669 -15.26 -3.34 23.39
C ASP A 669 -14.97 -3.95 21.98
N SER A 670 -14.10 -3.28 21.23
CA SER A 670 -13.63 -3.67 19.91
C SER A 670 -12.11 -3.56 19.85
N VAL A 671 -11.47 -4.53 19.19
CA VAL A 671 -10.03 -4.51 18.87
C VAL A 671 -9.88 -4.60 17.37
N THR A 672 -9.15 -3.67 16.77
CA THR A 672 -8.80 -3.77 15.36
C THR A 672 -7.34 -4.17 15.19
N ILE A 673 -7.08 -5.20 14.39
CA ILE A 673 -5.72 -5.68 14.08
C ILE A 673 -5.54 -5.66 12.58
N ALA A 674 -4.51 -4.93 12.11
CA ALA A 674 -4.12 -4.94 10.71
C ALA A 674 -3.47 -6.29 10.36
N VAL A 675 -3.87 -6.89 9.24
CA VAL A 675 -3.26 -8.13 8.72
C VAL A 675 -2.03 -7.81 7.86
N GLY A 676 -1.30 -8.84 7.42
CA GLY A 676 -0.15 -8.71 6.51
C GLY A 676 1.21 -8.66 7.20
N TYR A 677 1.24 -8.60 8.51
CA TYR A 677 2.45 -8.59 9.34
C TYR A 677 2.74 -9.94 10.00
N GLY A 678 3.93 -10.06 10.61
CA GLY A 678 4.35 -11.28 11.28
C GLY A 678 4.74 -12.40 10.31
N ARG A 679 5.32 -12.01 9.17
CA ARG A 679 5.91 -12.91 8.19
C ARG A 679 7.09 -13.66 8.81
N THR A 680 7.24 -14.91 8.48
CA THR A 680 8.35 -15.74 8.95
C THR A 680 9.45 -15.88 7.90
N PHE A 681 9.11 -15.71 6.63
CA PHE A 681 10.03 -15.75 5.51
C PHE A 681 9.58 -14.81 4.39
N ASP A 682 10.24 -13.67 4.24
CA ASP A 682 9.86 -12.65 3.27
C ASP A 682 10.99 -11.64 2.93
N GLY A 683 12.24 -12.09 2.91
CA GLY A 683 13.38 -11.21 2.64
C GLY A 683 13.87 -10.40 3.85
N ARG A 684 14.70 -9.39 3.57
CA ARG A 684 15.43 -8.62 4.59
C ARG A 684 14.57 -7.60 5.31
N VAL A 685 13.57 -7.07 4.66
CA VAL A 685 12.75 -5.99 5.17
C VAL A 685 11.56 -6.51 5.97
N GLY A 686 10.79 -7.43 5.40
CA GLY A 686 9.55 -7.92 5.99
C GLY A 686 9.67 -9.20 6.81
N GLY A 687 10.74 -9.97 6.63
CA GLY A 687 10.89 -11.30 7.18
C GLY A 687 11.93 -11.45 8.29
N ARG A 688 12.04 -12.66 8.79
CA ARG A 688 12.93 -13.06 9.89
C ARG A 688 14.41 -13.10 9.53
N THR A 689 14.73 -13.16 8.24
CA THR A 689 16.10 -13.40 7.73
C THR A 689 16.92 -12.11 7.57
N GLY A 690 16.32 -10.95 7.75
CA GLY A 690 16.97 -9.67 7.55
C GLY A 690 17.73 -9.16 8.74
N ASN A 691 19.07 -9.14 8.63
CA ASN A 691 19.96 -8.43 9.55
C ASN A 691 19.83 -6.89 9.48
N TYR A 692 18.89 -6.36 8.70
CA TYR A 692 18.74 -4.92 8.52
C TYR A 692 18.26 -4.20 9.79
N MET A 693 17.65 -4.94 10.71
CA MET A 693 17.17 -4.43 12.00
C MET A 693 18.01 -4.86 13.20
N SER A 694 19.11 -5.54 12.99
CA SER A 694 19.92 -6.10 14.08
C SER A 694 21.14 -5.25 14.45
N HIS A 695 21.00 -3.93 14.48
CA HIS A 695 21.97 -3.11 15.22
C HIS A 695 21.58 -3.10 16.69
N GLY A 696 21.85 -4.18 17.40
CA GLY A 696 21.91 -4.13 18.86
C GLY A 696 20.82 -4.82 19.69
N GLY A 697 19.95 -5.67 19.13
CA GLY A 697 19.50 -6.72 20.03
C GLY A 697 18.07 -6.73 20.55
N TRP A 698 17.18 -5.77 20.27
CA TRP A 698 15.77 -5.86 20.68
C TRP A 698 14.92 -6.65 19.70
N PHE A 699 15.08 -6.42 18.40
CA PHE A 699 14.23 -7.00 17.36
C PHE A 699 14.64 -8.42 16.92
N ALA A 700 15.88 -8.78 17.07
CA ALA A 700 16.36 -10.16 16.83
C ALA A 700 15.63 -11.22 17.69
N LYS A 701 15.03 -10.81 18.81
CA LYS A 701 14.28 -11.71 19.70
C LYS A 701 12.82 -11.89 19.31
N ILE A 702 12.23 -11.02 18.50
CA ILE A 702 10.79 -11.01 18.17
C ILE A 702 10.51 -11.77 16.88
N GLY A 703 11.50 -11.93 16.02
CA GLY A 703 11.41 -12.84 14.89
C GLY A 703 10.58 -12.36 13.72
N GLY A 704 10.69 -11.11 13.27
CA GLY A 704 10.04 -10.55 12.11
C GLY A 704 9.43 -9.19 12.40
N VAL A 705 8.78 -8.60 11.39
CA VAL A 705 8.08 -7.32 11.49
C VAL A 705 6.63 -7.57 11.85
N GLY A 706 6.20 -7.12 13.03
CA GLY A 706 4.82 -7.20 13.48
C GLY A 706 4.32 -8.62 13.83
N PHE A 707 3.00 -8.77 13.88
CA PHE A 707 2.31 -9.92 14.48
C PHE A 707 1.29 -10.51 13.50
N ASN A 708 1.29 -11.84 13.35
CA ASN A 708 0.45 -12.53 12.38
C ASN A 708 -0.99 -12.69 12.88
N ALA A 709 -1.89 -11.80 12.48
CA ALA A 709 -3.31 -11.85 12.80
C ALA A 709 -4.09 -12.93 12.04
N TYR A 710 -3.55 -13.48 10.95
CA TYR A 710 -4.22 -14.58 10.21
C TYR A 710 -4.43 -15.82 11.05
N LYS A 711 -3.62 -16.04 12.09
CA LYS A 711 -3.80 -17.13 13.03
C LYS A 711 -5.15 -17.12 13.77
N LEU A 712 -5.77 -15.95 13.86
CA LEU A 712 -7.07 -15.76 14.52
C LEU A 712 -8.25 -15.80 13.55
N ARG A 713 -8.02 -15.73 12.24
CA ARG A 713 -9.06 -15.72 11.20
C ARG A 713 -9.51 -17.12 10.84
N THR A 714 -10.82 -17.28 10.66
CA THR A 714 -11.43 -18.53 10.23
C THR A 714 -12.37 -18.31 9.04
N MET A 715 -12.79 -19.37 8.36
CA MET A 715 -13.77 -19.29 7.28
C MET A 715 -15.09 -18.63 7.73
N ALA A 716 -15.51 -18.87 8.98
CA ALA A 716 -16.75 -18.30 9.52
C ALA A 716 -16.57 -16.84 10.03
N ALA A 717 -15.35 -16.42 10.33
CA ALA A 717 -15.03 -15.10 10.88
C ALA A 717 -13.81 -14.50 10.13
N HIS A 718 -14.04 -14.18 8.88
CA HIS A 718 -13.00 -13.66 7.98
C HIS A 718 -12.52 -12.25 8.38
N TYR A 719 -13.47 -11.40 8.80
CA TYR A 719 -13.18 -9.99 9.07
C TYR A 719 -13.61 -9.53 10.46
N ILE A 720 -14.67 -10.09 10.99
CA ILE A 720 -15.24 -9.72 12.30
C ILE A 720 -15.46 -10.99 13.10
N ALA A 721 -14.84 -11.09 14.26
CA ALA A 721 -15.01 -12.20 15.19
C ALA A 721 -15.53 -11.70 16.54
N GLY A 722 -16.70 -12.15 16.96
CA GLY A 722 -17.28 -11.85 18.26
C GLY A 722 -16.83 -12.80 19.35
N GLY A 723 -17.13 -12.48 20.61
CA GLY A 723 -16.86 -13.33 21.78
C GLY A 723 -15.37 -13.42 22.16
N ALA A 724 -14.59 -12.43 21.76
CA ALA A 724 -13.17 -12.37 22.06
C ALA A 724 -12.91 -12.15 23.56
N LYS A 725 -11.80 -12.72 24.04
CA LYS A 725 -11.23 -12.44 25.36
C LYS A 725 -9.94 -11.67 25.19
N VAL A 726 -9.89 -10.49 25.83
CA VAL A 726 -8.73 -9.63 25.77
C VAL A 726 -8.25 -9.37 27.18
N ARG A 727 -6.97 -9.58 27.42
CA ARG A 727 -6.35 -9.36 28.73
C ARG A 727 -4.97 -8.74 28.58
N LYS A 728 -4.62 -7.84 29.49
CA LYS A 728 -3.28 -7.28 29.61
C LYS A 728 -2.31 -8.36 30.05
N ILE A 729 -1.10 -8.31 29.52
CA ILE A 729 0.05 -9.08 29.98
C ILE A 729 0.97 -8.09 30.68
N ASP A 730 1.37 -8.41 31.92
CA ASP A 730 2.35 -7.62 32.62
C ASP A 730 3.74 -7.80 31.98
N GLY A 731 4.47 -6.71 31.86
CA GLY A 731 5.80 -6.73 31.26
C GLY A 731 6.24 -5.35 30.78
N LYS A 732 7.41 -5.34 30.18
CA LYS A 732 7.95 -4.13 29.55
C LYS A 732 7.18 -3.80 28.28
N ALA A 733 6.79 -2.55 28.09
CA ALA A 733 6.09 -2.10 26.89
C ALA A 733 6.91 -2.37 25.62
N TYR A 734 6.19 -2.71 24.54
CA TYR A 734 6.79 -2.89 23.22
C TYR A 734 6.99 -1.52 22.57
N PRO A 735 8.17 -1.22 22.03
CA PRO A 735 8.41 0.05 21.36
C PRO A 735 7.68 0.08 20.02
N ILE A 736 6.66 0.93 19.92
CA ILE A 736 5.92 1.19 18.68
C ILE A 736 6.56 2.40 18.00
N ALA A 737 6.86 2.28 16.71
CA ALA A 737 7.38 3.38 15.92
C ALA A 737 6.22 4.23 15.37
N ILE A 738 6.08 5.45 15.85
CA ILE A 738 5.05 6.41 15.46
C ILE A 738 5.76 7.69 15.02
N THR A 739 5.38 8.24 13.87
CA THR A 739 6.00 9.44 13.31
C THR A 739 5.38 10.75 13.79
N GLN A 740 4.24 10.67 14.47
CA GLN A 740 3.55 11.84 15.04
C GLN A 740 3.05 11.50 16.44
N GLU A 741 3.71 11.99 17.47
CA GLU A 741 3.33 11.76 18.86
C GLU A 741 2.24 12.73 19.33
N HIS A 742 2.32 14.01 18.95
CA HIS A 742 1.37 15.04 19.30
C HIS A 742 0.24 15.12 18.27
N GLY A 743 -0.89 14.54 18.60
CA GLY A 743 -2.05 14.47 17.69
C GLY A 743 -3.23 15.33 18.16
N ALA A 744 -3.13 15.99 19.32
CA ALA A 744 -4.17 16.83 19.90
C ALA A 744 -3.80 18.32 19.79
N LEU A 745 -4.79 19.17 19.61
CA LEU A 745 -4.62 20.61 19.39
C LEU A 745 -5.31 21.45 20.49
N GLU A 746 -5.31 20.98 21.74
CA GLU A 746 -5.94 21.70 22.84
C GLU A 746 -5.38 23.12 22.98
N GLY A 747 -6.29 24.10 22.87
CA GLY A 747 -5.98 25.52 22.95
C GLY A 747 -5.13 26.07 21.78
N ARG A 748 -4.79 25.25 20.78
CA ARG A 748 -3.95 25.64 19.63
C ARG A 748 -4.57 25.34 18.28
N GLY A 749 -5.78 24.81 18.25
CA GLY A 749 -6.39 24.34 17.02
C GLY A 749 -6.46 25.39 15.93
N ALA A 750 -6.88 26.61 16.27
CA ALA A 750 -6.97 27.72 15.33
C ALA A 750 -5.61 28.20 14.78
N ASP A 751 -4.53 27.88 15.48
CA ASP A 751 -3.16 28.27 15.05
C ASP A 751 -2.65 27.34 13.95
N VAL A 752 -3.10 26.08 13.96
CA VAL A 752 -2.63 25.03 13.05
C VAL A 752 -3.65 24.73 11.96
N ILE A 753 -4.95 24.57 12.32
CA ILE A 753 -6.03 24.23 11.40
C ILE A 753 -7.22 25.13 11.60
N ARG A 754 -7.77 25.63 10.50
CA ARG A 754 -8.98 26.44 10.47
C ARG A 754 -10.01 25.78 9.63
N GLU A 755 -11.16 25.53 10.22
CA GLU A 755 -12.30 24.89 9.58
C GLU A 755 -13.52 25.80 9.64
N ALA A 756 -14.37 25.68 8.66
CA ALA A 756 -15.66 26.35 8.61
C ALA A 756 -16.69 25.48 7.91
N THR A 757 -17.97 25.77 8.12
CA THR A 757 -19.02 25.18 7.30
C THR A 757 -19.03 25.81 5.92
N ALA A 758 -19.59 25.12 4.92
CA ALA A 758 -19.76 25.69 3.58
C ALA A 758 -20.59 26.98 3.61
N GLU A 759 -21.55 27.11 4.54
CA GLU A 759 -22.34 28.29 4.76
C GLU A 759 -21.49 29.45 5.30
N THR A 760 -20.68 29.19 6.33
CA THR A 760 -19.76 30.20 6.85
C THR A 760 -18.78 30.67 5.79
N HIS A 761 -18.18 29.74 5.02
CA HIS A 761 -17.29 30.09 3.92
C HIS A 761 -17.96 30.98 2.86
N LYS A 762 -19.22 30.72 2.55
CA LYS A 762 -19.99 31.52 1.59
C LYS A 762 -20.24 32.94 2.06
N HIS A 763 -20.50 33.12 3.37
CA HIS A 763 -20.78 34.44 3.96
C HIS A 763 -19.49 35.16 4.39
N GLU A 764 -18.49 34.44 4.81
CA GLU A 764 -17.20 34.92 5.31
C GLU A 764 -16.05 34.17 4.62
N PRO A 765 -15.78 34.41 3.31
CA PRO A 765 -14.73 33.69 2.59
C PRO A 765 -13.33 33.95 3.18
N GLY A 766 -13.21 35.01 3.97
CA GLY A 766 -11.97 35.35 4.69
C GLY A 766 -11.82 34.70 6.05
N PHE A 767 -12.66 33.75 6.49
CA PHE A 767 -12.65 33.14 7.82
C PHE A 767 -11.29 32.59 8.26
N ALA A 768 -10.46 32.17 7.29
CA ALA A 768 -9.12 31.68 7.56
C ALA A 768 -8.07 32.82 7.74
N LYS A 769 -8.41 34.07 7.39
CA LYS A 769 -7.57 35.24 7.59
C LYS A 769 -7.87 35.83 8.96
N ASP A 770 -7.14 35.40 9.97
CA ASP A 770 -7.36 35.91 11.32
C ASP A 770 -6.29 36.92 11.68
N GLU A 771 -6.69 38.19 11.69
CA GLU A 771 -5.85 39.31 12.11
C GLU A 771 -5.56 39.26 13.62
N HIS A 772 -6.49 38.76 14.44
CA HIS A 772 -6.29 38.62 15.86
C HIS A 772 -5.19 37.66 16.26
N TRP A 773 -4.96 36.60 15.47
CA TRP A 773 -3.89 35.66 15.72
C TRP A 773 -2.49 36.29 15.56
N LEU A 774 -2.32 37.13 14.58
CA LEU A 774 -1.11 37.90 14.37
C LEU A 774 -0.81 38.83 15.52
N HIS A 775 -1.83 39.39 16.13
CA HIS A 775 -1.72 40.25 17.32
C HIS A 775 -1.47 39.49 18.62
N ALA A 776 -2.13 38.34 18.81
CA ALA A 776 -2.08 37.58 20.06
C ALA A 776 -0.75 36.86 20.31
N HIS A 777 0.03 36.59 19.25
CA HIS A 777 1.27 35.81 19.32
C HIS A 777 2.54 36.68 19.16
N GLY A 778 2.45 37.98 19.39
CA GLY A 778 3.59 38.86 19.36
C GLY A 778 4.23 39.05 17.98
N ALA A 779 3.63 38.48 16.95
CA ALA A 779 4.10 38.71 15.58
C ALA A 779 3.84 40.15 15.09
N MET A 780 3.02 40.90 15.86
CA MET A 780 2.69 42.30 15.63
C MET A 780 2.69 43.12 16.92
N ASP A 781 3.64 42.91 17.83
CA ASP A 781 3.93 43.95 18.82
C ASP A 781 4.33 45.25 18.09
N ALA A 782 3.91 46.39 18.62
CA ALA A 782 4.13 47.68 18.02
C ALA A 782 5.64 48.02 17.80
N GLU A 783 6.55 47.22 18.40
CA GLU A 783 8.00 47.27 18.10
C GLU A 783 8.37 46.36 16.91
N ALA A 784 7.56 45.35 16.56
CA ALA A 784 7.75 44.50 15.37
C ALA A 784 7.32 45.20 14.07
N GLU A 785 6.69 46.37 14.15
CA GLU A 785 6.40 47.24 13.00
C GLU A 785 7.61 48.00 12.44
N LYS A 786 8.83 47.72 12.91
CA LYS A 786 10.02 48.19 12.22
C LYS A 786 10.15 47.48 10.89
N ARG A 787 9.63 48.13 9.89
CA ARG A 787 9.80 47.67 8.50
C ARG A 787 11.15 48.21 8.00
N ASP A 788 11.80 47.39 7.17
CA ASP A 788 12.97 47.85 6.46
C ASP A 788 12.63 49.00 5.49
N LYS A 789 13.63 49.57 4.84
CA LYS A 789 13.44 50.70 3.88
C LYS A 789 12.54 50.30 2.68
N LYS A 790 12.27 49.01 2.48
CA LYS A 790 11.40 48.47 1.42
C LYS A 790 10.00 48.09 1.92
N GLY A 791 9.74 48.28 3.24
CA GLY A 791 8.43 48.02 3.82
C GLY A 791 8.19 46.57 4.31
N TYR A 792 9.19 45.72 4.33
CA TYR A 792 9.12 44.40 4.88
C TYR A 792 9.36 44.34 6.38
N PRO A 793 8.70 43.45 7.15
CA PRO A 793 8.98 43.26 8.56
C PRO A 793 10.46 42.94 8.75
N ILE A 794 11.13 43.63 9.68
CA ILE A 794 12.52 43.28 10.04
C ILE A 794 12.45 41.97 10.84
N PRO A 795 13.04 40.86 10.34
CA PRO A 795 13.00 39.61 11.06
C PRO A 795 13.75 39.72 12.39
N GLN A 796 13.14 39.22 13.46
CA GLN A 796 13.80 39.04 14.75
C GLN A 796 14.77 37.85 14.69
N SER A 797 15.73 37.89 13.80
CA SER A 797 16.69 36.80 13.59
C SER A 797 18.10 37.38 13.60
N ALA A 798 19.04 36.61 14.11
CA ALA A 798 20.47 36.91 14.02
C ALA A 798 21.01 36.79 12.59
N TYR A 799 20.27 36.19 11.70
CA TYR A 799 20.67 36.05 10.30
C TYR A 799 20.20 37.25 9.48
N SER A 800 21.02 37.70 8.55
CA SER A 800 20.62 38.70 7.56
C SER A 800 19.54 38.15 6.67
N HIS A 801 18.54 38.95 6.35
CA HIS A 801 17.52 38.59 5.38
C HIS A 801 18.17 38.34 4.03
N PRO A 802 17.96 37.20 3.37
CA PRO A 802 18.46 36.99 2.01
C PRO A 802 17.89 38.07 1.09
N GLU A 803 18.73 38.76 0.34
CA GLU A 803 18.24 39.65 -0.71
C GLU A 803 17.77 38.80 -1.90
N PHE A 804 16.46 38.50 -1.96
CA PHE A 804 15.86 37.97 -3.17
C PHE A 804 15.74 39.08 -4.17
N THR A 805 16.77 39.19 -5.01
CA THR A 805 16.77 40.11 -6.14
C THR A 805 15.79 39.58 -7.20
N ASP A 806 15.34 40.46 -8.11
CA ASP A 806 14.39 40.17 -9.20
C ASP A 806 14.79 39.00 -10.15
N LYS A 807 15.83 38.25 -9.80
CA LYS A 807 16.40 37.15 -10.60
C LYS A 807 15.94 35.75 -10.15
N HIS A 808 15.33 35.64 -8.98
CA HIS A 808 14.94 34.34 -8.43
C HIS A 808 13.42 34.22 -8.37
N HIS A 809 12.92 33.02 -8.70
CA HIS A 809 11.53 32.69 -8.49
C HIS A 809 11.28 32.45 -6.99
N GLN A 810 10.15 32.93 -6.51
CA GLN A 810 9.61 32.57 -5.21
C GLN A 810 8.44 31.61 -5.44
N TRP A 811 8.61 30.37 -5.06
CA TRP A 811 7.61 29.32 -5.28
C TRP A 811 6.59 29.32 -4.15
N GLY A 812 5.32 29.25 -4.53
CA GLY A 812 4.21 29.06 -3.61
C GLY A 812 3.44 27.81 -4.00
N MET A 813 3.01 27.02 -3.01
CA MET A 813 2.16 25.86 -3.23
C MET A 813 0.91 25.98 -2.34
N ALA A 814 -0.25 25.85 -2.95
CA ALA A 814 -1.51 25.77 -2.25
C ALA A 814 -2.04 24.32 -2.33
N ILE A 815 -2.44 23.77 -1.20
CA ILE A 815 -3.07 22.47 -1.09
C ILE A 815 -4.49 22.68 -0.55
N ASP A 816 -5.48 22.33 -1.36
CA ASP A 816 -6.88 22.42 -0.95
C ASP A 816 -7.23 21.25 -0.02
N LEU A 817 -7.31 21.54 1.29
CA LEU A 817 -7.62 20.55 2.31
C LEU A 817 -9.09 20.08 2.25
N SER A 818 -9.99 20.81 1.57
CA SER A 818 -11.38 20.36 1.37
C SER A 818 -11.46 19.13 0.48
N ILE A 819 -10.52 18.99 -0.46
CA ILE A 819 -10.47 17.88 -1.43
C ILE A 819 -9.38 16.86 -1.14
N CYS A 820 -8.43 17.18 -0.26
CA CYS A 820 -7.38 16.26 0.15
C CYS A 820 -7.95 15.13 1.00
N THR A 821 -7.79 13.86 0.56
CA THR A 821 -8.31 12.68 1.26
C THR A 821 -7.32 12.11 2.29
N GLY A 822 -6.10 12.60 2.38
CA GLY A 822 -5.09 12.08 3.31
C GLY A 822 -4.52 10.70 2.92
N CYS A 823 -4.59 10.29 1.66
CA CYS A 823 -4.22 8.95 1.19
C CYS A 823 -2.71 8.64 1.19
N SER A 824 -1.85 9.60 1.53
CA SER A 824 -0.37 9.48 1.57
C SER A 824 0.32 9.15 0.24
N ALA A 825 -0.40 9.18 -0.90
CA ALA A 825 0.21 8.93 -2.21
C ALA A 825 1.34 9.91 -2.55
N CYS A 826 1.21 11.18 -2.15
CA CYS A 826 2.24 12.21 -2.33
C CYS A 826 3.54 11.88 -1.55
N MET A 827 3.43 11.24 -0.38
CA MET A 827 4.60 10.84 0.41
C MET A 827 5.43 9.80 -0.33
N ILE A 828 4.78 8.73 -0.81
CA ILE A 828 5.46 7.67 -1.58
C ILE A 828 5.93 8.19 -2.94
N ALA A 829 5.16 9.07 -3.59
CA ALA A 829 5.60 9.69 -4.84
C ALA A 829 6.90 10.47 -4.67
N CYS A 830 7.02 11.23 -3.56
CA CYS A 830 8.26 11.93 -3.21
C CYS A 830 9.40 10.95 -2.92
N GLN A 831 9.13 9.87 -2.15
CA GLN A 831 10.13 8.86 -1.85
C GLN A 831 10.64 8.14 -3.11
N SER A 832 9.76 7.78 -4.01
CA SER A 832 10.14 7.10 -5.26
C SER A 832 10.85 8.02 -6.24
N GLU A 833 10.46 9.29 -6.36
CA GLU A 833 11.13 10.28 -7.21
C GLU A 833 12.54 10.58 -6.73
N ASN A 834 12.68 10.80 -5.43
CA ASN A 834 13.92 11.25 -4.82
C ASN A 834 14.76 10.10 -4.25
N ASN A 835 14.35 8.85 -4.46
CA ASN A 835 15.02 7.67 -3.93
C ASN A 835 15.37 7.82 -2.43
N ILE A 836 14.38 8.25 -1.64
CA ILE A 836 14.57 8.51 -0.22
C ILE A 836 14.98 7.22 0.51
N PRO A 837 16.02 7.25 1.35
CA PRO A 837 16.50 6.08 2.04
C PRO A 837 15.50 5.62 3.10
N VAL A 838 15.40 4.29 3.27
CA VAL A 838 14.70 3.65 4.38
C VAL A 838 15.65 3.56 5.56
N VAL A 839 15.25 4.09 6.71
CA VAL A 839 16.12 4.18 7.89
C VAL A 839 15.91 3.04 8.88
N GLY A 840 14.76 2.37 8.83
CA GLY A 840 14.41 1.26 9.72
C GLY A 840 13.70 1.70 11.00
N LYS A 841 13.02 0.75 11.64
CA LYS A 841 12.14 0.99 12.79
C LYS A 841 12.84 1.72 13.96
N GLU A 842 14.05 1.29 14.34
CA GLU A 842 14.80 1.89 15.43
C GLU A 842 15.08 3.38 15.18
N GLN A 843 15.42 3.71 13.93
CA GLN A 843 15.73 5.10 13.58
C GLN A 843 14.46 5.94 13.49
N VAL A 844 13.30 5.36 13.14
CA VAL A 844 12.02 6.06 13.20
C VAL A 844 11.65 6.37 14.66
N ILE A 845 11.87 5.46 15.60
CA ILE A 845 11.65 5.73 17.04
C ILE A 845 12.52 6.88 17.53
N GLU A 846 13.73 7.03 16.97
CA GLU A 846 14.65 8.15 17.25
C GLU A 846 14.31 9.42 16.43
N GLY A 847 13.18 9.47 15.74
CA GLY A 847 12.75 10.61 14.91
C GLY A 847 13.69 10.92 13.74
N ARG A 848 14.25 9.88 13.10
CA ARG A 848 15.26 10.04 12.04
C ARG A 848 14.78 9.56 10.67
N GLU A 849 13.50 9.37 10.49
CA GLU A 849 12.91 9.15 9.18
C GLU A 849 13.13 10.34 8.23
N MET A 850 13.22 10.06 6.94
CA MET A 850 13.57 11.07 5.92
C MET A 850 12.35 11.44 5.05
N HIS A 851 11.19 11.60 5.65
CA HIS A 851 9.99 12.02 4.92
C HIS A 851 9.99 13.54 4.68
N TRP A 852 10.23 13.97 3.45
CA TRP A 852 10.17 15.37 3.05
C TRP A 852 8.74 15.90 2.96
N ILE A 853 7.79 15.02 2.73
CA ILE A 853 6.36 15.29 2.83
C ILE A 853 5.81 14.44 3.96
N ARG A 854 5.18 15.08 4.96
CA ARG A 854 4.45 14.40 6.02
C ARG A 854 2.95 14.53 5.75
N MET A 855 2.20 13.54 6.20
CA MET A 855 0.75 13.62 6.31
C MET A 855 0.42 13.68 7.81
N ASP A 856 0.26 14.89 8.34
CA ASP A 856 -0.08 15.10 9.73
C ASP A 856 -1.58 14.84 9.96
N ARG A 857 -1.93 14.36 11.14
CA ARG A 857 -3.30 14.07 11.55
C ARG A 857 -3.53 14.65 12.94
N TYR A 858 -4.61 15.41 13.09
CA TYR A 858 -4.96 16.03 14.36
C TYR A 858 -6.36 15.63 14.80
N PHE A 859 -6.55 15.50 16.12
CA PHE A 859 -7.84 15.33 16.75
C PHE A 859 -8.29 16.67 17.34
N VAL A 860 -9.54 17.04 17.06
CA VAL A 860 -10.17 18.28 17.53
C VAL A 860 -11.58 17.95 18.04
N SER A 861 -12.09 18.71 19.01
CA SER A 861 -13.45 18.52 19.53
C SER A 861 -14.49 19.30 18.76
N SER A 862 -14.17 20.53 18.33
CA SER A 862 -15.10 21.41 17.64
C SER A 862 -14.46 22.06 16.41
N MET A 863 -15.27 22.69 15.56
CA MET A 863 -14.77 23.54 14.46
C MET A 863 -14.14 24.83 15.00
N ASN A 864 -14.54 25.26 16.20
CA ASN A 864 -13.93 26.42 16.87
C ASN A 864 -12.88 25.94 17.87
N ALA A 865 -11.78 25.45 17.35
CA ALA A 865 -10.70 24.86 18.12
C ALA A 865 -10.01 25.82 19.09
N ARG A 866 -10.31 27.14 19.05
CA ARG A 866 -9.84 28.12 20.05
C ARG A 866 -10.47 27.92 21.42
N GLU A 867 -11.71 27.41 21.46
CA GLU A 867 -12.44 27.21 22.68
C GLU A 867 -12.23 25.82 23.30
N ASP A 868 -11.60 24.92 22.54
CA ASP A 868 -11.34 23.56 23.00
C ASP A 868 -10.20 23.54 24.04
N LYS A 869 -10.59 23.65 25.33
CA LYS A 869 -9.65 23.47 26.42
C LYS A 869 -9.27 22.01 26.66
N THR A 870 -10.14 21.09 26.27
CA THR A 870 -9.94 19.64 26.41
C THR A 870 -10.57 18.94 25.20
N ILE A 871 -9.92 17.88 24.68
CA ILE A 871 -10.45 17.11 23.57
C ILE A 871 -11.33 15.97 24.08
N ASN A 872 -12.51 15.83 23.49
CA ASN A 872 -13.33 14.64 23.71
C ASN A 872 -12.65 13.45 22.98
N ILE A 873 -11.85 12.71 23.73
CA ILE A 873 -11.06 11.59 23.18
C ILE A 873 -11.91 10.39 22.74
N ASP A 874 -13.14 10.29 23.21
CA ASP A 874 -14.05 9.20 22.81
C ASP A 874 -14.68 9.46 21.45
N GLU A 875 -15.03 10.73 21.17
CA GLU A 875 -15.65 11.16 19.90
C GLU A 875 -15.00 12.44 19.36
N PRO A 876 -13.70 12.44 19.10
CA PRO A 876 -13.06 13.59 18.48
C PRO A 876 -13.46 13.71 17.02
N ARG A 877 -13.31 14.90 16.44
CA ARG A 877 -13.19 15.06 14.99
C ARG A 877 -11.73 14.84 14.60
N MET A 878 -11.50 14.50 13.37
CA MET A 878 -10.17 14.28 12.84
C MET A 878 -9.94 15.11 11.58
N VAL A 879 -8.79 15.76 11.50
CA VAL A 879 -8.37 16.53 10.34
C VAL A 879 -6.99 16.08 9.88
N MET A 880 -6.78 16.10 8.58
CA MET A 880 -5.51 15.72 7.95
C MET A 880 -4.89 16.90 7.24
N GLN A 881 -3.56 17.00 7.29
CA GLN A 881 -2.82 18.08 6.69
C GLN A 881 -1.51 17.57 6.09
N PRO A 882 -1.35 17.62 4.75
CA PRO A 882 -0.06 17.38 4.13
C PRO A 882 0.90 18.54 4.43
N MET A 883 2.09 18.20 4.91
CA MET A 883 3.14 19.16 5.29
C MET A 883 4.41 18.88 4.50
N PRO A 884 4.63 19.56 3.37
CA PRO A 884 5.85 19.42 2.59
C PRO A 884 6.98 20.28 3.17
N CYS A 885 8.20 20.11 2.66
CA CYS A 885 9.29 21.05 2.86
C CYS A 885 8.84 22.46 2.50
N GLN A 886 9.08 23.43 3.39
CA GLN A 886 8.62 24.83 3.20
C GLN A 886 9.58 25.65 2.32
N HIS A 887 10.70 25.08 1.88
CA HIS A 887 11.72 25.78 1.11
C HIS A 887 12.11 27.12 1.75
N CYS A 888 12.41 27.07 3.06
CA CYS A 888 12.69 28.26 3.87
C CYS A 888 13.80 29.11 3.26
N GLU A 889 13.62 30.43 3.20
CA GLU A 889 14.61 31.38 2.68
C GLU A 889 15.87 31.35 3.54
N ASN A 890 15.72 31.40 4.86
CA ASN A 890 16.77 31.20 5.84
C ASN A 890 16.70 29.77 6.36
N ALA A 891 17.14 28.82 5.54
CA ALA A 891 16.95 27.40 5.82
C ALA A 891 17.88 26.91 6.94
N PRO A 892 17.35 26.50 8.12
CA PRO A 892 18.18 25.95 9.19
C PRO A 892 18.94 24.69 8.78
N CYS A 893 18.43 23.95 7.79
CA CYS A 893 19.07 22.76 7.26
C CYS A 893 20.37 23.08 6.49
N GLU A 894 20.53 24.28 5.93
CA GLU A 894 21.75 24.66 5.22
C GLU A 894 22.88 24.95 6.20
N THR A 895 22.60 25.72 7.25
CA THR A 895 23.61 26.16 8.20
C THR A 895 24.24 25.05 9.00
N VAL A 896 23.53 23.93 9.18
CA VAL A 896 23.98 22.75 9.94
C VAL A 896 24.60 21.66 9.08
N CYS A 897 24.57 21.81 7.75
CA CYS A 897 25.11 20.78 6.86
C CYS A 897 26.65 20.93 6.78
N PRO A 898 27.42 19.93 7.25
CA PRO A 898 28.89 20.01 7.29
C PRO A 898 29.54 20.00 5.90
N VAL A 899 28.82 19.55 4.89
CA VAL A 899 29.33 19.44 3.52
C VAL A 899 28.58 20.34 2.53
N ASN A 900 27.72 21.22 3.01
CA ASN A 900 26.91 22.12 2.18
C ASN A 900 26.13 21.36 1.09
N ALA A 901 25.51 20.23 1.47
CA ALA A 901 24.70 19.43 0.57
C ALA A 901 23.27 19.97 0.43
N THR A 902 22.73 20.62 1.46
CA THR A 902 21.46 21.35 1.41
C THR A 902 21.74 22.80 1.03
N VAL A 903 21.23 23.22 -0.10
CA VAL A 903 21.52 24.54 -0.70
C VAL A 903 20.31 25.05 -1.46
N HIS A 904 20.22 26.35 -1.64
CA HIS A 904 19.27 26.94 -2.57
C HIS A 904 19.76 26.81 -4.01
N SER A 905 18.85 26.45 -4.89
CA SER A 905 19.07 26.51 -6.33
C SER A 905 18.88 27.94 -6.84
N ASP A 906 19.35 28.21 -8.07
CA ASP A 906 19.20 29.51 -8.71
C ASP A 906 17.73 29.91 -8.96
N ASP A 907 16.79 28.95 -8.91
CA ASP A 907 15.35 29.17 -9.03
C ASP A 907 14.63 29.27 -7.68
N GLY A 908 15.34 29.34 -6.57
CA GLY A 908 14.81 29.61 -5.23
C GLY A 908 14.30 28.39 -4.46
N LEU A 909 14.57 27.18 -4.94
CA LEU A 909 14.22 25.95 -4.23
C LEU A 909 15.36 25.51 -3.30
N ASN A 910 15.03 25.11 -2.08
CA ASN A 910 15.98 24.45 -1.20
C ASN A 910 16.08 22.97 -1.63
N ILE A 911 17.24 22.60 -2.14
CA ILE A 911 17.51 21.28 -2.71
C ILE A 911 18.62 20.56 -1.96
N MET A 912 18.71 19.25 -2.16
CA MET A 912 19.81 18.44 -1.65
C MET A 912 20.69 17.94 -2.80
N ALA A 913 21.96 18.28 -2.75
CA ALA A 913 22.96 17.68 -3.65
C ALA A 913 23.34 16.29 -3.13
N TYR A 914 22.70 15.25 -3.66
CA TYR A 914 22.85 13.87 -3.17
C TYR A 914 24.29 13.37 -3.16
N ASN A 915 25.06 13.66 -4.21
CA ASN A 915 26.46 13.20 -4.31
C ASN A 915 27.39 13.86 -3.28
N ARG A 916 26.95 14.95 -2.68
CA ARG A 916 27.71 15.68 -1.65
C ARG A 916 27.28 15.28 -0.25
N CYS A 917 26.07 14.73 -0.09
CA CYS A 917 25.50 14.34 1.19
C CYS A 917 26.26 13.16 1.80
N ILE A 918 26.66 13.30 3.08
CA ILE A 918 27.30 12.25 3.88
C ILE A 918 26.38 11.64 4.94
N GLY A 919 25.10 12.01 4.95
CA GLY A 919 24.09 11.39 5.78
C GLY A 919 24.14 11.73 7.28
N THR A 920 24.65 12.90 7.68
CA THR A 920 24.69 13.32 9.09
C THR A 920 23.32 13.54 9.73
N ARG A 921 22.28 13.79 8.89
CA ARG A 921 20.90 14.08 9.31
C ARG A 921 20.71 15.34 10.17
N TYR A 922 21.70 16.19 10.32
CA TYR A 922 21.54 17.47 11.00
C TYR A 922 20.48 18.35 10.36
N CYS A 923 20.30 18.26 9.03
CA CYS A 923 19.22 18.94 8.32
C CYS A 923 17.83 18.55 8.81
N ALA A 924 17.55 17.27 9.01
CA ALA A 924 16.27 16.80 9.52
C ALA A 924 16.08 17.19 11.00
N ASN A 925 17.11 17.09 11.82
CA ASN A 925 17.05 17.41 13.24
C ASN A 925 16.84 18.92 13.53
N ASN A 926 17.21 19.79 12.59
CA ASN A 926 17.07 21.24 12.72
C ASN A 926 15.91 21.81 11.87
N CYS A 927 15.11 20.96 11.24
CA CYS A 927 13.90 21.38 10.55
C CYS A 927 12.81 21.71 11.57
N PRO A 928 12.27 22.98 11.60
CA PRO A 928 11.24 23.40 12.55
C PRO A 928 9.90 22.69 12.36
#